data_8f357f54b14d86cc057f60230b0e9654
#
_entry.id   8f357f54b14d86cc057f60230b0e9654
#
_cell.length_a   1.000
_cell.length_b   1.000
_cell.length_c   1.000
_cell.angle_alpha   90.00
_cell.angle_beta   90.00
_cell.angle_gamma   90.00
#
_symmetry.space_group_name_H-M   'P 1'
#
loop_
_entity.id
_entity.type
_entity.pdbx_description
1 polymer ?
#
loop_
_entity_poly.entity_id
_entity_poly.type
_entity_poly.pdbx_seq_one_letter_code
_entity_poly.pdbx_strand_id
1 'polypeptide(L)'
;MHAGPPLNDNLHWYKDAIIYELHIKAFRDGNGDGIGDFEGLLQTLDYLQDLGITAIWLLPFYPSPLKDDGYDISDYYQIHPAYGNIEQFKQLLREAHSRNLKVITELVINHTSDQHPWFQKARRAPKGSPERNYYVWTDDPTQYKDVRIIFQDFEPSNWSWDAVAEQYYWHRFFHHQPDLNFENPAVQEEMLKVIAYWCKLGVDGFRLDAVPYLYEKEGTNGENLPETHVFLKKLRSYVDDNFPGTVFLAEANMWPEDAAAYFGNGDECHMNFHFPLMPRMFMALQMEDRYPVTDIFDQTPPIPDTCQWAIFLRNHDELTLEMVTDEERDYMYKVYAKDPKARINLGIRHRLAPLLDNNRHKIELLNCLLFSLPGTPVIYYGDEIGMGDNFYLGDRDGVRTPMQWTRDRNAGFSSANPQKLYLPLILDPEYHYESVNAETQRLNTSSLLWFMKRIINMRKRYKAFGRGNLITLQLGNPKVFAFTRTYEEETLLIVVNLSKFSQPAELDLSDYKGFSLIEVVSRNKFPKVKEDGCYFFTLAPYAFHWFALEKMSDETHAPSDLPYLELNKWEDVQLPENIGQLEADILPGYLPKTAWFNGLHKIPYSITISKREYISFSGKPVFWMLLDVVYQSGLPETYQLPVCFISGKETEKVREMNP
;
A
#
# COMPACT_ATOMS: atom_id res chain seq x y z
N MET A 1 -4.24 -25.99 -16.17
CA MET A 1 -3.03 -25.16 -16.00
C MET A 1 -2.15 -25.82 -14.97
N HIS A 2 -0.88 -26.11 -15.26
CA HIS A 2 0.02 -26.69 -14.25
C HIS A 2 0.30 -25.58 -13.22
N ALA A 3 -0.06 -25.80 -11.97
CA ALA A 3 0.37 -24.95 -10.87
C ALA A 3 1.91 -24.95 -10.85
N GLY A 4 2.54 -23.80 -10.90
CA GLY A 4 3.98 -23.64 -10.68
C GLY A 4 4.38 -24.14 -9.29
N PRO A 5 5.69 -24.26 -9.00
CA PRO A 5 6.14 -24.61 -7.67
C PRO A 5 5.61 -23.60 -6.63
N PRO A 6 5.34 -24.03 -5.37
CA PRO A 6 4.83 -23.14 -4.34
C PRO A 6 5.78 -21.96 -4.13
N LEU A 7 5.21 -20.73 -4.07
CA LEU A 7 5.97 -19.50 -3.88
C LEU A 7 6.63 -19.49 -2.49
N ASN A 8 7.90 -19.05 -2.44
CA ASN A 8 8.58 -18.83 -1.16
C ASN A 8 8.05 -17.54 -0.52
N ASP A 9 7.33 -17.66 0.60
CA ASP A 9 6.66 -16.54 1.28
C ASP A 9 7.65 -15.42 1.67
N ASN A 10 8.86 -15.75 2.05
CA ASN A 10 9.88 -14.76 2.41
C ASN A 10 10.39 -13.94 1.21
N LEU A 11 10.45 -14.55 0.02
CA LEU A 11 10.87 -13.86 -1.21
C LEU A 11 9.71 -13.13 -1.89
N HIS A 12 8.47 -13.60 -1.69
CA HIS A 12 7.27 -13.05 -2.31
C HIS A 12 6.37 -12.30 -1.32
N TRP A 13 6.96 -11.75 -0.25
CA TRP A 13 6.25 -11.04 0.81
C TRP A 13 5.35 -9.89 0.28
N TYR A 14 5.74 -9.27 -0.82
CA TYR A 14 5.02 -8.16 -1.44
C TYR A 14 3.63 -8.56 -1.99
N LYS A 15 3.38 -9.84 -2.25
CA LYS A 15 2.07 -10.32 -2.72
C LYS A 15 1.01 -10.23 -1.62
N ASP A 16 1.40 -10.44 -0.38
CA ASP A 16 0.53 -10.38 0.79
C ASP A 16 0.65 -9.06 1.56
N ALA A 17 1.52 -8.16 1.08
CA ALA A 17 1.79 -6.90 1.75
C ALA A 17 0.58 -5.95 1.76
N ILE A 18 0.61 -5.06 2.75
CA ILE A 18 -0.22 -3.86 2.84
C ILE A 18 0.75 -2.72 3.02
N ILE A 19 0.89 -1.91 1.97
CA ILE A 19 1.86 -0.84 1.89
C ILE A 19 1.22 0.46 2.39
N TYR A 20 1.94 1.19 3.23
CA TYR A 20 1.54 2.50 3.71
C TYR A 20 2.53 3.54 3.17
N GLU A 21 2.04 4.41 2.32
CA GLU A 21 2.79 5.49 1.69
C GLU A 21 2.78 6.72 2.59
N LEU A 22 3.95 7.26 2.90
CA LEU A 22 4.08 8.48 3.68
C LEU A 22 5.28 9.34 3.27
N HIS A 23 5.12 10.64 3.43
CA HIS A 23 6.23 11.59 3.39
C HIS A 23 6.71 11.88 4.81
N ILE A 24 8.01 11.75 5.06
CA ILE A 24 8.60 11.96 6.39
C ILE A 24 8.25 13.35 6.90
N LYS A 25 8.41 14.40 6.07
CA LYS A 25 8.11 15.79 6.44
C LYS A 25 6.66 16.02 6.88
N ALA A 26 5.72 15.17 6.42
CA ALA A 26 4.29 15.33 6.64
C ALA A 26 3.75 14.46 7.79
N PHE A 27 4.52 13.48 8.26
CA PHE A 27 3.98 12.47 9.15
C PHE A 27 4.03 12.87 10.62
N ARG A 28 5.21 13.19 11.18
CA ARG A 28 5.36 13.72 12.54
C ARG A 28 6.69 14.43 12.72
N ASP A 29 6.67 15.57 13.38
CA ASP A 29 7.84 16.34 13.80
C ASP A 29 8.26 15.92 15.20
N GLY A 30 9.42 15.27 15.32
CA GLY A 30 9.98 14.81 16.59
C GLY A 30 10.84 15.86 17.30
N ASN A 31 11.50 16.74 16.54
CA ASN A 31 12.45 17.72 17.07
C ASN A 31 11.83 19.10 17.35
N GLY A 32 10.62 19.38 16.86
CA GLY A 32 9.88 20.62 17.12
C GLY A 32 10.29 21.80 16.24
N ASP A 33 10.78 21.56 15.04
CA ASP A 33 11.16 22.61 14.10
C ASP A 33 10.06 22.99 13.09
N GLY A 34 9.01 22.18 12.98
CA GLY A 34 7.85 22.37 12.09
C GLY A 34 7.86 21.50 10.86
N ILE A 35 8.84 20.63 10.71
CA ILE A 35 9.01 19.67 9.62
C ILE A 35 9.06 18.28 10.22
N GLY A 36 8.34 17.31 9.64
CA GLY A 36 8.43 15.92 10.08
C GLY A 36 9.82 15.32 9.82
N ASP A 37 10.22 14.39 10.68
CA ASP A 37 11.56 13.81 10.69
C ASP A 37 11.55 12.32 11.08
N PHE A 38 12.72 11.66 11.02
CA PHE A 38 12.86 10.26 11.41
C PHE A 38 12.59 10.03 12.89
N GLU A 39 12.84 11.02 13.77
CA GLU A 39 12.54 10.91 15.19
C GLU A 39 11.02 10.84 15.41
N GLY A 40 10.26 11.70 14.72
CA GLY A 40 8.80 11.67 14.73
C GLY A 40 8.24 10.38 14.14
N LEU A 41 8.81 9.87 13.04
CA LEU A 41 8.39 8.60 12.45
C LEU A 41 8.66 7.43 13.41
N LEU A 42 9.81 7.37 14.06
CA LEU A 42 10.12 6.36 15.07
C LEU A 42 9.08 6.32 16.20
N GLN A 43 8.60 7.49 16.66
CA GLN A 43 7.56 7.60 17.68
C GLN A 43 6.18 7.06 17.22
N THR A 44 5.98 6.84 15.94
CA THR A 44 4.69 6.46 15.35
C THR A 44 4.66 5.05 14.76
N LEU A 45 5.76 4.29 14.83
CA LEU A 45 5.81 2.92 14.30
C LEU A 45 4.79 1.99 14.95
N ASP A 46 4.51 2.16 16.24
CA ASP A 46 3.49 1.37 16.94
C ASP A 46 2.07 1.66 16.40
N TYR A 47 1.79 2.88 15.91
CA TYR A 47 0.55 3.19 15.23
C TYR A 47 0.40 2.41 13.92
N LEU A 48 1.46 2.35 13.12
CA LEU A 48 1.47 1.63 11.83
C LEU A 48 1.32 0.12 12.06
N GLN A 49 2.01 -0.43 13.07
CA GLN A 49 1.86 -1.83 13.46
C GLN A 49 0.44 -2.13 13.94
N ASP A 50 -0.14 -1.28 14.80
CA ASP A 50 -1.51 -1.39 15.32
C ASP A 50 -2.57 -1.27 14.21
N LEU A 51 -2.32 -0.45 13.20
CA LEU A 51 -3.15 -0.37 11.99
C LEU A 51 -3.14 -1.69 11.19
N GLY A 52 -2.06 -2.46 11.30
CA GLY A 52 -1.88 -3.76 10.63
C GLY A 52 -1.06 -3.69 9.35
N ILE A 53 -0.37 -2.59 9.11
CA ILE A 53 0.53 -2.38 7.97
C ILE A 53 1.68 -3.40 8.00
N THR A 54 2.15 -3.81 6.84
CA THR A 54 3.27 -4.75 6.72
C THR A 54 4.48 -4.17 5.97
N ALA A 55 4.28 -3.07 5.25
CA ALA A 55 5.37 -2.36 4.59
C ALA A 55 5.11 -0.85 4.60
N ILE A 56 6.17 -0.07 4.80
CA ILE A 56 6.15 1.39 4.72
C ILE A 56 6.86 1.79 3.43
N TRP A 57 6.21 2.63 2.62
CA TRP A 57 6.86 3.28 1.49
C TRP A 57 7.14 4.73 1.85
N LEU A 58 8.44 5.07 1.94
CA LEU A 58 8.95 6.39 2.24
C LEU A 58 9.18 7.17 0.94
N LEU A 59 8.49 8.30 0.80
CA LEU A 59 8.75 9.27 -0.26
C LEU A 59 10.16 9.86 -0.14
N PRO A 60 10.71 10.55 -1.15
CA PRO A 60 12.10 10.96 -1.19
C PRO A 60 12.55 11.70 0.07
N PHE A 61 13.66 11.25 0.64
CA PHE A 61 14.25 11.84 1.86
C PHE A 61 15.74 12.20 1.69
N TYR A 62 16.22 12.13 0.47
CA TYR A 62 17.59 12.48 0.09
C TYR A 62 17.79 14.01 0.12
N PRO A 63 19.05 14.50 0.22
CA PRO A 63 19.33 15.91 0.00
C PRO A 63 18.75 16.39 -1.33
N SER A 64 18.02 17.50 -1.25
CA SER A 64 17.31 18.08 -2.37
C SER A 64 17.12 19.57 -2.12
N PRO A 65 17.08 20.44 -3.17
CA PRO A 65 16.60 21.80 -3.06
C PRO A 65 15.09 21.89 -2.76
N LEU A 66 14.37 20.76 -2.79
CA LEU A 66 12.93 20.64 -2.56
C LEU A 66 12.06 21.47 -3.54
N LYS A 67 12.55 21.66 -4.78
CA LYS A 67 11.77 22.35 -5.82
C LYS A 67 10.65 21.46 -6.36
N ASP A 68 10.82 20.14 -6.28
CA ASP A 68 9.80 19.11 -6.57
C ASP A 68 9.74 18.09 -5.43
N ASP A 69 9.54 18.60 -4.23
CA ASP A 69 9.23 17.82 -3.02
C ASP A 69 10.19 16.67 -2.70
N GLY A 70 11.44 16.74 -3.18
CA GLY A 70 12.48 15.74 -2.97
C GLY A 70 12.75 14.86 -4.19
N TYR A 71 11.93 14.93 -5.24
CA TYR A 71 12.19 14.22 -6.51
C TYR A 71 13.35 14.84 -7.30
N ASP A 72 13.82 16.02 -6.93
CA ASP A 72 15.02 16.67 -7.43
C ASP A 72 16.24 16.37 -6.53
N ILE A 73 16.75 15.12 -6.57
CA ILE A 73 17.82 14.62 -5.70
C ILE A 73 19.15 15.27 -6.02
N SER A 74 19.85 15.78 -5.00
CA SER A 74 21.20 16.35 -5.12
C SER A 74 22.32 15.45 -4.57
N ASP A 75 22.01 14.42 -3.80
CA ASP A 75 22.95 13.40 -3.30
C ASP A 75 22.19 12.11 -2.96
N TYR A 76 22.53 11.00 -3.62
CA TYR A 76 21.89 9.71 -3.40
C TYR A 76 22.36 8.95 -2.15
N TYR A 77 23.41 9.39 -1.47
CA TYR A 77 24.07 8.65 -0.39
C TYR A 77 23.86 9.25 1.00
N GLN A 78 23.11 10.34 1.09
CA GLN A 78 22.86 11.07 2.32
C GLN A 78 21.36 11.21 2.63
N ILE A 79 21.08 11.67 3.83
CA ILE A 79 19.74 12.04 4.29
C ILE A 79 19.62 13.57 4.26
N HIS A 80 18.46 14.08 3.84
CA HIS A 80 18.16 15.51 3.90
C HIS A 80 18.27 16.00 5.35
N PRO A 81 19.04 17.07 5.65
CA PRO A 81 19.30 17.51 7.02
C PRO A 81 18.07 17.81 7.87
N ALA A 82 16.97 18.27 7.24
CA ALA A 82 15.70 18.51 7.93
C ALA A 82 15.01 17.22 8.41
N TYR A 83 15.32 16.06 7.81
CA TYR A 83 14.69 14.78 8.17
C TYR A 83 15.52 13.97 9.16
N GLY A 84 16.79 14.34 9.37
CA GLY A 84 17.69 13.66 10.28
C GLY A 84 19.00 13.23 9.65
N ASN A 85 19.50 12.05 10.00
CA ASN A 85 20.78 11.54 9.55
C ASN A 85 20.75 10.02 9.34
N ILE A 86 21.86 9.48 8.79
CA ILE A 86 21.98 8.05 8.44
C ILE A 86 21.84 7.11 9.66
N GLU A 87 22.26 7.53 10.85
CA GLU A 87 22.14 6.70 12.06
C GLU A 87 20.68 6.61 12.54
N GLN A 88 19.90 7.69 12.43
CA GLN A 88 18.46 7.67 12.69
C GLN A 88 17.72 6.80 11.66
N PHE A 89 18.13 6.84 10.41
CA PHE A 89 17.57 5.95 9.37
C PHE A 89 17.89 4.48 9.66
N LYS A 90 19.12 4.14 10.04
CA LYS A 90 19.47 2.78 10.47
C LYS A 90 18.66 2.34 11.70
N GLN A 91 18.40 3.26 12.63
CA GLN A 91 17.53 2.98 13.76
C GLN A 91 16.11 2.71 13.31
N LEU A 92 15.56 3.52 12.39
CA LEU A 92 14.25 3.29 11.80
C LEU A 92 14.12 1.90 11.18
N LEU A 93 15.11 1.47 10.40
CA LEU A 93 15.12 0.13 9.79
C LEU A 93 15.08 -0.97 10.86
N ARG A 94 15.92 -0.88 11.91
CA ARG A 94 15.92 -1.86 13.00
C ARG A 94 14.57 -1.92 13.72
N GLU A 95 14.00 -0.76 14.05
CA GLU A 95 12.72 -0.67 14.75
C GLU A 95 11.54 -1.12 13.90
N ALA A 96 11.55 -0.82 12.60
CA ALA A 96 10.56 -1.31 11.64
C ALA A 96 10.63 -2.84 11.52
N HIS A 97 11.82 -3.40 11.30
CA HIS A 97 12.02 -4.85 11.17
C HIS A 97 11.67 -5.60 12.45
N SER A 98 11.94 -5.03 13.64
CA SER A 98 11.53 -5.64 14.91
C SER A 98 10.01 -5.76 15.06
N ARG A 99 9.25 -4.97 14.30
CA ARG A 99 7.78 -4.99 14.22
C ARG A 99 7.26 -5.75 13.01
N ASN A 100 8.12 -6.47 12.28
CA ASN A 100 7.80 -7.12 11.00
C ASN A 100 7.30 -6.15 9.91
N LEU A 101 7.75 -4.89 9.95
CA LEU A 101 7.48 -3.90 8.91
C LEU A 101 8.64 -3.88 7.92
N LYS A 102 8.34 -4.06 6.64
CA LYS A 102 9.27 -3.84 5.54
C LYS A 102 9.39 -2.37 5.22
N VAL A 103 10.53 -1.93 4.68
CA VAL A 103 10.76 -0.54 4.29
C VAL A 103 11.12 -0.46 2.82
N ILE A 104 10.28 0.22 2.06
CA ILE A 104 10.47 0.56 0.66
C ILE A 104 10.87 2.03 0.61
N THR A 105 11.93 2.36 -0.13
CA THR A 105 12.34 3.75 -0.34
C THR A 105 12.13 4.17 -1.77
N GLU A 106 11.98 5.46 -1.97
CA GLU A 106 11.96 6.04 -3.31
C GLU A 106 13.33 5.94 -3.97
N LEU A 107 13.39 5.74 -5.27
CA LEU A 107 14.59 5.85 -6.04
C LEU A 107 14.30 6.50 -7.39
N VAL A 108 14.62 7.79 -7.48
CA VAL A 108 14.52 8.57 -8.71
C VAL A 108 15.73 8.26 -9.57
N ILE A 109 15.58 7.42 -10.60
CA ILE A 109 16.68 7.01 -11.46
C ILE A 109 16.74 7.80 -12.77
N ASN A 110 15.62 8.39 -13.21
CA ASN A 110 15.54 9.07 -14.51
C ASN A 110 16.39 10.36 -14.56
N HIS A 111 16.37 11.14 -13.49
CA HIS A 111 16.96 12.49 -13.45
C HIS A 111 17.57 12.79 -12.09
N THR A 112 18.28 13.91 -12.01
CA THR A 112 18.78 14.47 -10.74
C THR A 112 18.35 15.92 -10.62
N SER A 113 18.58 16.54 -9.45
CA SER A 113 18.56 18.00 -9.34
C SER A 113 19.62 18.63 -10.24
N ASP A 114 19.35 19.85 -10.72
CA ASP A 114 20.37 20.71 -11.32
C ASP A 114 21.51 21.08 -10.33
N GLN A 115 21.29 20.85 -9.02
CA GLN A 115 22.29 21.07 -7.96
C GLN A 115 23.16 19.81 -7.72
N HIS A 116 22.84 18.67 -8.33
CA HIS A 116 23.63 17.45 -8.13
C HIS A 116 25.08 17.63 -8.60
N PRO A 117 26.09 17.15 -7.87
CA PRO A 117 27.50 17.27 -8.24
C PRO A 117 27.81 16.76 -9.64
N TRP A 118 27.12 15.70 -10.10
CA TRP A 118 27.28 15.17 -11.45
C TRP A 118 26.88 16.20 -12.50
N PHE A 119 25.71 16.86 -12.34
CA PHE A 119 25.26 17.89 -13.28
C PHE A 119 26.16 19.13 -13.22
N GLN A 120 26.56 19.55 -12.02
CA GLN A 120 27.45 20.70 -11.84
C GLN A 120 28.85 20.46 -12.43
N LYS A 121 29.31 19.21 -12.47
CA LYS A 121 30.54 18.79 -13.15
C LYS A 121 30.32 18.70 -14.67
N ALA A 122 29.23 18.08 -15.10
CA ALA A 122 28.89 17.90 -16.52
C ALA A 122 28.79 19.23 -17.26
N ARG A 123 28.06 20.23 -16.71
CA ARG A 123 27.87 21.53 -17.35
C ARG A 123 29.16 22.35 -17.54
N ARG A 124 30.21 22.03 -16.75
CA ARG A 124 31.52 22.69 -16.83
C ARG A 124 32.57 21.88 -17.63
N ALA A 125 32.25 20.64 -17.90
CA ALA A 125 33.17 19.74 -18.61
C ALA A 125 33.17 20.04 -20.12
N PRO A 126 34.25 19.73 -20.83
CA PRO A 126 34.33 19.88 -22.30
C PRO A 126 33.23 19.05 -22.99
N LYS A 127 32.69 19.57 -24.09
CA LYS A 127 31.73 18.84 -24.93
C LYS A 127 32.34 17.48 -25.38
N GLY A 128 31.54 16.40 -25.21
CA GLY A 128 31.93 15.03 -25.53
C GLY A 128 32.85 14.37 -24.52
N SER A 129 33.18 15.02 -23.38
CA SER A 129 33.92 14.39 -22.29
C SER A 129 33.09 13.35 -21.54
N PRO A 130 33.69 12.38 -20.83
CA PRO A 130 32.97 11.41 -20.01
C PRO A 130 32.04 12.07 -19.00
N GLU A 131 32.48 13.16 -18.38
CA GLU A 131 31.67 13.89 -17.39
C GLU A 131 30.48 14.60 -18.01
N ARG A 132 30.66 15.22 -19.21
CA ARG A 132 29.55 15.83 -19.96
C ARG A 132 28.50 14.78 -20.30
N ASN A 133 28.91 13.59 -20.64
CA ASN A 133 28.08 12.50 -21.12
C ASN A 133 27.25 11.80 -20.03
N TYR A 134 27.28 12.29 -18.78
CA TYR A 134 26.35 11.83 -17.72
C TYR A 134 24.92 12.27 -17.94
N TYR A 135 24.72 13.34 -18.73
CA TYR A 135 23.39 13.89 -19.05
C TYR A 135 23.22 13.98 -20.56
N VAL A 136 21.99 14.18 -20.99
CA VAL A 136 21.65 14.28 -22.42
C VAL A 136 21.76 15.75 -22.87
N TRP A 137 22.62 16.01 -23.87
CA TRP A 137 22.93 17.34 -24.36
C TRP A 137 22.80 17.43 -25.88
N THR A 138 22.36 18.60 -26.38
CA THR A 138 22.32 18.88 -27.82
C THR A 138 22.64 20.34 -28.13
N ASP A 139 23.07 20.58 -29.36
CA ASP A 139 23.14 21.93 -29.95
C ASP A 139 21.83 22.29 -30.68
N ASP A 140 20.98 21.30 -30.97
CA ASP A 140 19.72 21.45 -31.72
C ASP A 140 18.51 21.06 -30.88
N PRO A 141 17.76 22.04 -30.30
CA PRO A 141 16.61 21.76 -29.45
C PRO A 141 15.39 21.26 -30.24
N THR A 142 15.49 21.03 -31.54
CA THR A 142 14.41 20.39 -32.33
C THR A 142 14.47 18.88 -32.33
N GLN A 143 15.51 18.28 -31.73
CA GLN A 143 15.59 16.83 -31.53
C GLN A 143 14.47 16.35 -30.60
N TYR A 144 14.06 15.09 -30.76
CA TYR A 144 13.00 14.42 -29.97
C TYR A 144 11.67 15.18 -29.97
N LYS A 145 11.32 15.83 -31.07
CA LYS A 145 10.12 16.66 -31.22
C LYS A 145 8.79 15.89 -31.00
N ASP A 146 8.83 14.58 -31.20
CA ASP A 146 7.66 13.70 -31.05
C ASP A 146 7.40 13.30 -29.58
N VAL A 147 8.31 13.69 -28.68
CA VAL A 147 8.22 13.41 -27.25
C VAL A 147 7.32 14.46 -26.58
N ARG A 148 6.25 14.00 -25.94
CA ARG A 148 5.30 14.88 -25.22
C ARG A 148 5.95 15.56 -24.01
N ILE A 149 5.46 16.75 -23.66
CA ILE A 149 5.76 17.44 -22.41
C ILE A 149 4.81 16.88 -21.33
N ILE A 150 5.35 16.38 -20.22
CA ILE A 150 4.56 15.81 -19.12
C ILE A 150 3.94 16.93 -18.29
N PHE A 151 4.73 17.89 -17.80
CA PHE A 151 4.26 19.01 -17.00
C PHE A 151 3.84 20.20 -17.85
N GLN A 152 2.78 20.03 -18.64
CA GLN A 152 2.31 21.02 -19.63
C GLN A 152 1.93 22.37 -19.02
N ASP A 153 1.53 22.38 -17.75
CA ASP A 153 1.14 23.61 -17.04
C ASP A 153 2.36 24.47 -16.63
N PHE A 154 3.57 23.89 -16.66
CA PHE A 154 4.79 24.51 -16.15
C PHE A 154 5.90 24.65 -17.17
N GLU A 155 6.08 23.68 -18.07
CA GLU A 155 7.21 23.62 -18.98
C GLU A 155 6.79 23.82 -20.45
N PRO A 156 7.48 24.72 -21.19
CA PRO A 156 7.18 24.97 -22.61
C PRO A 156 7.95 24.02 -23.55
N SER A 157 8.97 23.31 -23.06
CA SER A 157 9.85 22.44 -23.84
C SER A 157 10.51 21.39 -22.93
N ASN A 158 10.90 20.25 -23.48
CA ASN A 158 11.76 19.28 -22.80
C ASN A 158 13.27 19.64 -22.92
N TRP A 159 13.62 20.73 -23.60
CA TRP A 159 14.98 21.24 -23.73
C TRP A 159 15.13 22.59 -23.05
N SER A 160 16.18 22.74 -22.23
CA SER A 160 16.55 24.01 -21.60
C SER A 160 18.00 24.39 -21.90
N TRP A 161 18.23 25.69 -22.18
CA TRP A 161 19.55 26.22 -22.45
C TRP A 161 20.38 26.37 -21.18
N ASP A 162 21.58 25.81 -21.16
CA ASP A 162 22.55 26.03 -20.10
C ASP A 162 23.67 26.98 -20.58
N ALA A 163 23.71 28.17 -20.00
CA ALA A 163 24.69 29.20 -20.39
C ALA A 163 26.15 28.87 -20.02
N VAL A 164 26.39 27.95 -19.07
CA VAL A 164 27.74 27.50 -18.71
C VAL A 164 28.22 26.40 -19.63
N ALA A 165 27.35 25.48 -20.02
CA ALA A 165 27.63 24.44 -20.97
C ALA A 165 27.64 24.92 -22.42
N GLU A 166 26.98 26.05 -22.69
CA GLU A 166 26.69 26.57 -24.05
C GLU A 166 25.99 25.50 -24.92
N GLN A 167 25.08 24.71 -24.30
CA GLN A 167 24.29 23.66 -24.95
C GLN A 167 22.89 23.56 -24.29
N TYR A 168 21.96 22.92 -24.98
CA TYR A 168 20.71 22.51 -24.41
C TYR A 168 20.89 21.17 -23.70
N TYR A 169 20.28 21.02 -22.51
CA TYR A 169 20.13 19.75 -21.82
C TYR A 169 18.69 19.28 -21.83
N TRP A 170 18.51 17.97 -21.84
CA TRP A 170 17.21 17.32 -21.80
C TRP A 170 16.66 17.24 -20.39
N HIS A 171 15.36 17.43 -20.25
CA HIS A 171 14.61 17.15 -19.03
C HIS A 171 13.20 16.69 -19.41
N ARG A 172 12.78 15.55 -18.89
CA ARG A 172 11.43 15.02 -19.14
C ARG A 172 10.38 15.66 -18.26
N PHE A 173 10.79 16.12 -17.09
CA PHE A 173 9.99 16.78 -16.07
C PHE A 173 10.34 18.27 -15.99
N PHE A 174 10.60 18.82 -14.81
CA PHE A 174 10.97 20.24 -14.68
C PHE A 174 12.36 20.54 -15.23
N HIS A 175 12.56 21.76 -15.71
CA HIS A 175 13.89 22.23 -16.20
C HIS A 175 14.99 22.14 -15.14
N HIS A 176 14.67 22.09 -13.85
CA HIS A 176 15.65 21.89 -12.77
C HIS A 176 15.91 20.41 -12.44
N GLN A 177 15.38 19.49 -13.26
CA GLN A 177 15.56 18.03 -13.15
C GLN A 177 16.16 17.47 -14.44
N PRO A 178 17.47 17.74 -14.73
CA PRO A 178 18.12 17.23 -15.93
C PRO A 178 18.17 15.71 -15.94
N ASP A 179 17.83 15.10 -17.08
CA ASP A 179 17.79 13.65 -17.24
C ASP A 179 19.18 13.06 -17.38
N LEU A 180 19.38 11.92 -16.71
CA LEU A 180 20.60 11.13 -16.79
C LEU A 180 20.66 10.40 -18.13
N ASN A 181 21.86 10.30 -18.71
CA ASN A 181 22.09 9.60 -19.96
C ASN A 181 22.30 8.10 -19.73
N PHE A 182 21.24 7.30 -19.85
CA PHE A 182 21.31 5.83 -19.68
C PHE A 182 22.00 5.09 -20.82
N GLU A 183 22.29 5.74 -21.97
CA GLU A 183 23.19 5.17 -22.98
C GLU A 183 24.64 5.09 -22.45
N ASN A 184 24.98 5.86 -21.43
CA ASN A 184 26.29 5.84 -20.79
C ASN A 184 26.37 4.71 -19.73
N PRO A 185 27.18 3.67 -19.92
CA PRO A 185 27.35 2.58 -18.96
C PRO A 185 27.76 3.05 -17.55
N ALA A 186 28.51 4.17 -17.45
CA ALA A 186 28.93 4.69 -16.15
C ALA A 186 27.74 5.17 -15.30
N VAL A 187 26.69 5.74 -15.94
CA VAL A 187 25.44 6.11 -15.25
C VAL A 187 24.73 4.87 -14.72
N GLN A 188 24.61 3.82 -15.54
CA GLN A 188 24.02 2.54 -15.12
C GLN A 188 24.76 1.93 -13.94
N GLU A 189 26.11 1.96 -13.96
CA GLU A 189 26.96 1.43 -12.87
C GLU A 189 26.79 2.23 -11.57
N GLU A 190 26.65 3.55 -11.67
CA GLU A 190 26.40 4.39 -10.48
C GLU A 190 25.03 4.07 -9.85
N MET A 191 23.97 3.85 -10.65
CA MET A 191 22.68 3.43 -10.11
C MET A 191 22.76 2.07 -9.39
N LEU A 192 23.52 1.10 -9.90
CA LEU A 192 23.75 -0.16 -9.18
C LEU A 192 24.47 0.04 -7.85
N LYS A 193 25.43 0.98 -7.77
CA LYS A 193 26.12 1.32 -6.51
C LYS A 193 25.18 1.98 -5.51
N VAL A 194 24.30 2.88 -5.96
CA VAL A 194 23.28 3.52 -5.11
C VAL A 194 22.38 2.46 -4.49
N ILE A 195 21.83 1.55 -5.30
CA ILE A 195 20.98 0.45 -4.82
C ILE A 195 21.74 -0.42 -3.82
N ALA A 196 22.96 -0.84 -4.15
CA ALA A 196 23.79 -1.66 -3.26
C ALA A 196 24.06 -0.97 -1.92
N TYR A 197 24.23 0.35 -1.91
CA TYR A 197 24.42 1.11 -0.67
C TYR A 197 23.21 1.01 0.24
N TRP A 198 22.00 1.27 -0.25
CA TRP A 198 20.78 1.24 0.53
C TRP A 198 20.37 -0.19 0.92
N CYS A 199 20.56 -1.18 0.05
CA CYS A 199 20.34 -2.60 0.39
C CYS A 199 21.25 -3.05 1.55
N LYS A 200 22.53 -2.64 1.56
CA LYS A 200 23.46 -2.94 2.65
C LYS A 200 23.05 -2.30 3.98
N LEU A 201 22.29 -1.22 3.97
CA LEU A 201 21.72 -0.63 5.17
C LEU A 201 20.50 -1.39 5.68
N GLY A 202 19.85 -2.21 4.82
CA GLY A 202 18.70 -3.03 5.17
C GLY A 202 17.38 -2.58 4.55
N VAL A 203 17.39 -1.79 3.47
CA VAL A 203 16.18 -1.45 2.72
C VAL A 203 15.62 -2.70 2.03
N ASP A 204 14.31 -2.93 2.14
CA ASP A 204 13.63 -4.11 1.61
C ASP A 204 13.12 -3.95 0.17
N GLY A 205 13.08 -2.73 -0.34
CA GLY A 205 12.63 -2.47 -1.71
C GLY A 205 12.77 -1.02 -2.13
N PHE A 206 12.59 -0.80 -3.43
CA PHE A 206 12.64 0.52 -4.05
C PHE A 206 11.40 0.73 -4.93
N ARG A 207 10.76 1.88 -4.78
CA ARG A 207 9.86 2.39 -5.81
C ARG A 207 10.73 3.12 -6.84
N LEU A 208 10.71 2.64 -8.07
CA LEU A 208 11.46 3.22 -9.17
C LEU A 208 10.61 4.27 -9.86
N ASP A 209 11.01 5.53 -9.69
CA ASP A 209 10.35 6.68 -10.28
C ASP A 209 10.58 6.74 -11.78
N ALA A 210 9.54 7.06 -12.53
CA ALA A 210 9.61 7.48 -13.94
C ALA A 210 10.35 6.49 -14.87
N VAL A 211 10.25 5.19 -14.62
CA VAL A 211 10.99 4.16 -15.39
C VAL A 211 10.71 4.13 -16.90
N PRO A 212 9.56 4.55 -17.45
CA PRO A 212 9.34 4.55 -18.88
C PRO A 212 10.22 5.51 -19.68
N TYR A 213 10.88 6.47 -19.04
CA TYR A 213 11.48 7.65 -19.66
C TYR A 213 13.02 7.65 -19.67
N LEU A 214 13.67 6.50 -19.36
CA LEU A 214 15.12 6.41 -19.14
C LEU A 214 15.97 6.65 -20.40
N TYR A 215 15.40 6.51 -21.59
CA TYR A 215 16.11 6.63 -22.86
C TYR A 215 15.36 7.55 -23.83
N GLU A 216 16.09 8.34 -24.59
CA GLU A 216 15.59 9.17 -25.68
C GLU A 216 16.03 8.58 -27.03
N LYS A 217 15.12 8.58 -28.00
CA LYS A 217 15.41 8.09 -29.35
C LYS A 217 14.63 8.88 -30.39
N GLU A 218 15.33 9.39 -31.38
CA GLU A 218 14.73 10.16 -32.46
C GLU A 218 13.67 9.33 -33.21
N GLY A 219 12.52 9.95 -33.52
CA GLY A 219 11.40 9.32 -34.21
C GLY A 219 10.57 8.38 -33.33
N THR A 220 10.71 8.44 -32.01
CA THR A 220 9.86 7.75 -31.02
C THR A 220 9.21 8.75 -30.07
N ASN A 221 8.26 8.27 -29.25
CA ASN A 221 7.68 9.05 -28.17
C ASN A 221 8.57 9.14 -26.91
N GLY A 222 9.74 8.46 -26.90
CA GLY A 222 10.64 8.39 -25.75
C GLY A 222 10.07 7.64 -24.54
N GLU A 223 9.16 6.68 -24.77
CA GLU A 223 8.51 5.89 -23.72
C GLU A 223 8.57 4.41 -24.05
N ASN A 224 8.75 3.54 -23.04
CA ASN A 224 8.78 2.07 -23.19
C ASN A 224 9.81 1.55 -24.20
N LEU A 225 10.95 2.19 -24.30
CA LEU A 225 11.96 1.75 -25.26
C LEU A 225 12.58 0.40 -24.85
N PRO A 226 12.95 -0.46 -25.82
CA PRO A 226 13.55 -1.76 -25.52
C PRO A 226 14.81 -1.66 -24.65
N GLU A 227 15.55 -0.58 -24.77
CA GLU A 227 16.76 -0.28 -24.00
C GLU A 227 16.44 -0.15 -22.49
N THR A 228 15.29 0.42 -22.14
CA THR A 228 14.79 0.49 -20.76
C THR A 228 14.60 -0.90 -20.16
N HIS A 229 13.95 -1.80 -20.88
CA HIS A 229 13.74 -3.18 -20.43
C HIS A 229 15.05 -3.96 -20.28
N VAL A 230 16.03 -3.74 -21.16
CA VAL A 230 17.38 -4.33 -21.02
C VAL A 230 18.05 -3.87 -19.72
N PHE A 231 17.95 -2.57 -19.40
CA PHE A 231 18.51 -2.05 -18.16
C PHE A 231 17.78 -2.59 -16.93
N LEU A 232 16.45 -2.67 -16.95
CA LEU A 232 15.68 -3.21 -15.83
C LEU A 232 16.01 -4.68 -15.55
N LYS A 233 16.21 -5.50 -16.58
CA LYS A 233 16.69 -6.90 -16.42
C LYS A 233 18.08 -6.97 -15.78
N LYS A 234 19.00 -6.09 -16.22
CA LYS A 234 20.34 -5.99 -15.60
C LYS A 234 20.24 -5.62 -14.12
N LEU A 235 19.39 -4.64 -13.80
CA LEU A 235 19.14 -4.16 -12.45
C LEU A 235 18.54 -5.28 -11.57
N ARG A 236 17.52 -5.98 -12.09
CA ARG A 236 16.86 -7.09 -11.41
C ARG A 236 17.83 -8.24 -11.13
N SER A 237 18.56 -8.71 -12.12
CA SER A 237 19.56 -9.77 -11.94
C SER A 237 20.59 -9.40 -10.88
N TYR A 238 21.09 -8.16 -10.91
CA TYR A 238 22.05 -7.69 -9.92
C TYR A 238 21.50 -7.77 -8.48
N VAL A 239 20.25 -7.39 -8.27
CA VAL A 239 19.62 -7.39 -6.94
C VAL A 239 19.30 -8.82 -6.50
N ASP A 240 18.76 -9.65 -7.37
CA ASP A 240 18.45 -11.06 -7.04
C ASP A 240 19.72 -11.83 -6.61
N ASP A 241 20.85 -11.57 -7.30
CA ASP A 241 22.13 -12.23 -7.02
C ASP A 241 22.79 -11.76 -5.71
N ASN A 242 22.61 -10.48 -5.33
CA ASN A 242 23.36 -9.86 -4.23
C ASN A 242 22.50 -9.55 -2.99
N PHE A 243 21.22 -9.34 -3.17
CA PHE A 243 20.28 -8.87 -2.13
C PHE A 243 18.90 -9.56 -2.26
N PRO A 244 18.85 -10.90 -2.16
CA PRO A 244 17.61 -11.65 -2.38
C PRO A 244 16.49 -11.19 -1.44
N GLY A 245 15.28 -11.06 -2.00
CA GLY A 245 14.10 -10.55 -1.29
C GLY A 245 13.91 -9.04 -1.32
N THR A 246 14.85 -8.27 -1.90
CA THR A 246 14.65 -6.86 -2.22
C THR A 246 13.73 -6.73 -3.43
N VAL A 247 12.73 -5.85 -3.36
CA VAL A 247 11.73 -5.71 -4.42
C VAL A 247 11.86 -4.38 -5.17
N PHE A 248 11.49 -4.41 -6.45
CA PHE A 248 11.27 -3.20 -7.26
C PHE A 248 9.78 -3.02 -7.52
N LEU A 249 9.29 -1.83 -7.19
CA LEU A 249 7.95 -1.35 -7.50
C LEU A 249 8.09 -0.27 -8.58
N ALA A 250 7.71 -0.57 -9.81
CA ALA A 250 7.81 0.37 -10.92
C ALA A 250 6.68 1.40 -10.90
N GLU A 251 7.00 2.64 -11.25
CA GLU A 251 6.04 3.61 -11.69
C GLU A 251 6.04 3.67 -13.22
N ALA A 252 5.12 2.93 -13.82
CA ALA A 252 4.84 2.98 -15.25
C ALA A 252 3.36 3.33 -15.45
N ASN A 253 3.08 4.64 -15.56
CA ASN A 253 1.73 5.14 -15.80
C ASN A 253 1.37 4.97 -17.29
N MET A 254 0.99 3.75 -17.66
CA MET A 254 0.75 3.29 -19.02
C MET A 254 -0.55 2.50 -19.10
N TRP A 255 -1.05 2.25 -20.31
CA TRP A 255 -2.12 1.30 -20.53
C TRP A 255 -1.72 -0.10 -20.05
N PRO A 256 -2.68 -0.98 -19.68
CA PRO A 256 -2.37 -2.24 -19.00
C PRO A 256 -1.37 -3.14 -19.74
N GLU A 257 -1.43 -3.17 -21.07
CA GLU A 257 -0.52 -3.98 -21.90
C GLU A 257 0.93 -3.49 -21.78
N ASP A 258 1.15 -2.18 -21.93
CA ASP A 258 2.46 -1.57 -21.81
C ASP A 258 2.98 -1.63 -20.37
N ALA A 259 2.11 -1.39 -19.38
CA ALA A 259 2.47 -1.49 -17.97
C ALA A 259 2.87 -2.93 -17.59
N ALA A 260 2.21 -3.94 -18.13
CA ALA A 260 2.56 -5.35 -17.89
C ALA A 260 3.93 -5.74 -18.45
N ALA A 261 4.42 -5.04 -19.47
CA ALA A 261 5.75 -5.29 -20.04
C ALA A 261 6.89 -5.09 -19.01
N TYR A 262 6.68 -4.23 -17.98
CA TYR A 262 7.67 -3.97 -16.93
C TYR A 262 7.85 -5.13 -15.93
N PHE A 263 7.07 -6.18 -16.04
CA PHE A 263 7.32 -7.44 -15.34
C PHE A 263 8.27 -8.37 -16.12
N GLY A 264 8.43 -8.16 -17.43
CA GLY A 264 9.15 -9.07 -18.31
C GLY A 264 8.60 -10.49 -18.21
N ASN A 265 9.47 -11.47 -18.12
CA ASN A 265 9.13 -12.87 -17.79
C ASN A 265 9.26 -13.16 -16.28
N GLY A 266 9.09 -12.16 -15.42
CA GLY A 266 9.42 -12.21 -14.00
C GLY A 266 10.88 -11.82 -13.72
N ASP A 267 11.54 -11.22 -14.71
CA ASP A 267 12.97 -10.86 -14.71
C ASP A 267 13.24 -9.35 -14.79
N GLU A 268 12.18 -8.54 -14.64
CA GLU A 268 12.24 -7.07 -14.51
C GLU A 268 11.72 -6.63 -13.13
N CYS A 269 10.72 -5.76 -13.05
CA CYS A 269 10.19 -5.33 -11.77
C CYS A 269 9.32 -6.40 -11.11
N HIS A 270 9.34 -6.49 -9.79
CA HIS A 270 8.50 -7.39 -9.02
C HIS A 270 7.05 -6.91 -8.97
N MET A 271 6.90 -5.59 -8.90
CA MET A 271 5.61 -4.90 -8.80
C MET A 271 5.56 -3.73 -9.77
N ASN A 272 4.35 -3.41 -10.23
CA ASN A 272 4.06 -2.20 -10.98
C ASN A 272 2.69 -1.66 -10.56
N PHE A 273 2.51 -0.34 -10.53
CA PHE A 273 1.22 0.28 -10.25
C PHE A 273 0.23 0.06 -11.39
N HIS A 274 -0.99 -0.35 -11.05
CA HIS A 274 -2.08 -0.44 -12.00
C HIS A 274 -2.82 0.91 -12.09
N PHE A 275 -2.19 1.91 -12.70
CA PHE A 275 -2.75 3.26 -12.82
C PHE A 275 -4.12 3.30 -13.52
N PRO A 276 -4.38 2.55 -14.60
CA PRO A 276 -5.68 2.59 -15.26
C PRO A 276 -6.86 2.15 -14.39
N LEU A 277 -6.64 1.29 -13.39
CA LEU A 277 -7.69 0.81 -12.49
C LEU A 277 -8.18 1.90 -11.53
N MET A 278 -7.28 2.75 -11.06
CA MET A 278 -7.58 3.74 -10.01
C MET A 278 -8.74 4.67 -10.42
N PRO A 279 -8.70 5.44 -11.53
CA PRO A 279 -9.80 6.31 -11.92
C PRO A 279 -11.09 5.52 -12.20
N ARG A 280 -10.99 4.28 -12.67
CA ARG A 280 -12.14 3.44 -13.00
C ARG A 280 -12.92 2.95 -11.79
N MET A 281 -12.27 2.79 -10.64
CA MET A 281 -12.98 2.54 -9.38
C MET A 281 -13.87 3.73 -8.99
N PHE A 282 -13.38 4.96 -9.14
CA PHE A 282 -14.17 6.17 -8.93
C PHE A 282 -15.30 6.33 -9.97
N MET A 283 -15.01 6.01 -11.23
CA MET A 283 -16.01 6.05 -12.31
C MET A 283 -17.13 5.04 -12.03
N ALA A 284 -16.80 3.81 -11.70
CA ALA A 284 -17.79 2.76 -11.41
C ALA A 284 -18.72 3.16 -10.27
N LEU A 285 -18.18 3.74 -9.19
CA LEU A 285 -18.98 4.24 -8.08
C LEU A 285 -19.90 5.40 -8.50
N GLN A 286 -19.39 6.35 -9.27
CA GLN A 286 -20.16 7.53 -9.66
C GLN A 286 -21.21 7.23 -10.73
N MET A 287 -20.91 6.31 -11.66
CA MET A 287 -21.84 5.84 -12.68
C MET A 287 -22.87 4.83 -12.14
N GLU A 288 -22.63 4.30 -10.93
CA GLU A 288 -23.38 3.17 -10.36
C GLU A 288 -23.36 1.96 -11.33
N ASP A 289 -22.19 1.66 -11.91
CA ASP A 289 -22.00 0.60 -12.91
C ASP A 289 -20.63 -0.05 -12.74
N ARG A 290 -20.58 -1.39 -12.75
CA ARG A 290 -19.32 -2.15 -12.66
C ARG A 290 -18.47 -2.09 -13.93
N TYR A 291 -19.06 -1.70 -15.07
CA TYR A 291 -18.40 -1.79 -16.38
C TYR A 291 -17.01 -1.16 -16.43
N PRO A 292 -16.75 0.05 -15.89
CA PRO A 292 -15.42 0.63 -15.95
C PRO A 292 -14.33 -0.25 -15.32
N VAL A 293 -14.65 -0.96 -14.23
CA VAL A 293 -13.71 -1.86 -13.55
C VAL A 293 -13.57 -3.19 -14.28
N THR A 294 -14.67 -3.79 -14.75
CA THR A 294 -14.59 -5.06 -15.48
C THR A 294 -13.91 -4.90 -16.82
N ASP A 295 -14.19 -3.82 -17.54
CA ASP A 295 -13.58 -3.51 -18.84
C ASP A 295 -12.05 -3.37 -18.75
N ILE A 296 -11.53 -2.67 -17.74
CA ILE A 296 -10.08 -2.52 -17.60
C ILE A 296 -9.40 -3.83 -17.18
N PHE A 297 -10.07 -4.69 -16.41
CA PHE A 297 -9.54 -6.01 -16.10
C PHE A 297 -9.51 -6.92 -17.32
N ASP A 298 -10.52 -6.84 -18.18
CA ASP A 298 -10.56 -7.59 -19.46
C ASP A 298 -9.42 -7.16 -20.41
N GLN A 299 -8.97 -5.90 -20.31
CA GLN A 299 -7.82 -5.36 -21.04
C GLN A 299 -6.47 -5.64 -20.36
N THR A 300 -6.47 -6.08 -19.09
CA THR A 300 -5.24 -6.32 -18.33
C THR A 300 -4.69 -7.71 -18.63
N PRO A 301 -3.50 -7.83 -19.25
CA PRO A 301 -2.93 -9.13 -19.55
C PRO A 301 -2.51 -9.88 -18.27
N PRO A 302 -2.41 -11.22 -18.35
CA PRO A 302 -1.87 -12.00 -17.25
C PRO A 302 -0.39 -11.64 -17.03
N ILE A 303 0.01 -11.63 -15.76
CA ILE A 303 1.39 -11.34 -15.33
C ILE A 303 2.04 -12.62 -14.78
N PRO A 304 3.39 -12.72 -14.74
CA PRO A 304 4.07 -13.86 -14.13
C PRO A 304 3.63 -14.09 -12.66
N ASP A 305 3.57 -15.34 -12.24
CA ASP A 305 3.16 -15.71 -10.87
C ASP A 305 4.05 -15.09 -9.78
N THR A 306 5.30 -14.79 -10.12
CA THR A 306 6.27 -14.11 -9.25
C THR A 306 6.13 -12.59 -9.24
N CYS A 307 5.16 -12.03 -9.95
CA CYS A 307 4.92 -10.59 -10.04
C CYS A 307 3.59 -10.20 -9.40
N GLN A 308 3.41 -8.90 -9.15
CA GLN A 308 2.19 -8.38 -8.54
C GLN A 308 1.88 -6.96 -8.97
N TRP A 309 0.63 -6.66 -9.26
CA TRP A 309 0.14 -5.30 -9.37
C TRP A 309 0.14 -4.61 -7.99
N ALA A 310 0.49 -3.34 -7.92
CA ALA A 310 0.18 -2.46 -6.80
C ALA A 310 -1.06 -1.64 -7.16
N ILE A 311 -2.03 -1.58 -6.27
CA ILE A 311 -3.28 -0.85 -6.48
C ILE A 311 -3.49 0.17 -5.36
N PHE A 312 -4.07 1.30 -5.70
CA PHE A 312 -4.25 2.42 -4.77
C PHE A 312 -5.49 3.24 -5.13
N LEU A 313 -6.03 3.99 -4.18
CA LEU A 313 -7.11 4.95 -4.41
C LEU A 313 -6.54 6.37 -4.58
N ARG A 314 -5.62 6.75 -3.71
CA ARG A 314 -4.91 8.02 -3.74
C ARG A 314 -3.45 7.81 -3.37
N ASN A 315 -2.61 8.78 -3.77
CA ASN A 315 -1.19 8.88 -3.44
C ASN A 315 -0.82 10.36 -3.19
N HIS A 316 0.48 10.65 -3.14
CA HIS A 316 1.04 11.99 -2.94
C HIS A 316 0.88 12.93 -4.15
N ASP A 317 0.47 12.40 -5.30
CA ASP A 317 0.26 13.16 -6.55
C ASP A 317 -1.23 13.40 -6.82
N GLU A 318 -1.54 13.98 -7.96
CA GLU A 318 -2.92 14.10 -8.45
C GLU A 318 -3.54 12.72 -8.73
N LEU A 319 -4.86 12.62 -8.65
CA LEU A 319 -5.60 11.52 -9.25
C LEU A 319 -5.43 11.64 -10.76
N THR A 320 -4.44 10.93 -11.31
CA THR A 320 -4.11 11.04 -12.73
C THR A 320 -5.22 10.50 -13.62
N LEU A 321 -5.51 11.20 -14.69
CA LEU A 321 -6.47 10.86 -15.73
C LEU A 321 -5.78 10.73 -17.10
N GLU A 322 -4.51 10.36 -17.11
CA GLU A 322 -3.77 10.13 -18.35
C GLU A 322 -4.24 8.86 -19.07
N MET A 323 -4.49 7.79 -18.28
CA MET A 323 -4.89 6.48 -18.82
C MET A 323 -6.41 6.28 -18.83
N VAL A 324 -7.12 7.31 -19.28
CA VAL A 324 -8.55 7.31 -19.58
C VAL A 324 -8.77 8.00 -20.94
N THR A 325 -9.93 7.80 -21.56
CA THR A 325 -10.29 8.52 -22.79
C THR A 325 -10.58 9.98 -22.48
N ASP A 326 -10.62 10.82 -23.52
CA ASP A 326 -10.95 12.26 -23.35
C ASP A 326 -12.37 12.45 -22.80
N GLU A 327 -13.34 11.63 -23.24
CA GLU A 327 -14.71 11.62 -22.74
C GLU A 327 -14.78 11.22 -21.26
N GLU A 328 -14.02 10.18 -20.87
CA GLU A 328 -13.92 9.75 -19.48
C GLU A 328 -13.27 10.86 -18.62
N ARG A 329 -12.23 11.51 -19.12
CA ARG A 329 -11.55 12.61 -18.42
C ARG A 329 -12.49 13.79 -18.21
N ASP A 330 -13.22 14.20 -19.23
CA ASP A 330 -14.22 15.27 -19.12
C ASP A 330 -15.32 14.93 -18.12
N TYR A 331 -15.77 13.67 -18.13
CA TYR A 331 -16.71 13.16 -17.13
C TYR A 331 -16.15 13.26 -15.71
N MET A 332 -14.92 12.79 -15.49
CA MET A 332 -14.26 12.83 -14.17
C MET A 332 -14.09 14.28 -13.69
N TYR A 333 -13.66 15.21 -14.55
CA TYR A 333 -13.57 16.62 -14.20
C TYR A 333 -14.93 17.21 -13.82
N LYS A 334 -15.99 16.87 -14.54
CA LYS A 334 -17.34 17.36 -14.25
C LYS A 334 -17.84 16.89 -12.89
N VAL A 335 -17.53 15.69 -12.47
CA VAL A 335 -18.08 15.11 -11.25
C VAL A 335 -17.18 15.27 -10.03
N TYR A 336 -15.86 15.25 -10.19
CA TYR A 336 -14.88 15.25 -9.10
C TYR A 336 -14.03 16.53 -8.99
N ALA A 337 -14.00 17.38 -10.01
CA ALA A 337 -13.24 18.63 -10.02
C ALA A 337 -14.09 19.79 -10.54
N LYS A 338 -15.19 20.05 -9.82
CA LYS A 338 -16.13 21.14 -10.14
C LYS A 338 -15.45 22.50 -10.07
N ASP A 339 -14.55 22.73 -9.10
CA ASP A 339 -13.67 23.89 -9.07
C ASP A 339 -12.47 23.61 -10.00
N PRO A 340 -12.25 24.46 -11.03
CA PRO A 340 -11.10 24.30 -11.92
C PRO A 340 -9.74 24.31 -11.22
N LYS A 341 -9.61 24.93 -10.04
CA LYS A 341 -8.39 24.93 -9.25
C LYS A 341 -8.02 23.56 -8.69
N ALA A 342 -8.98 22.64 -8.63
CA ALA A 342 -8.71 21.25 -8.25
C ALA A 342 -8.04 20.46 -9.39
N ARG A 343 -8.00 21.01 -10.62
CA ARG A 343 -7.35 20.36 -11.77
C ARG A 343 -5.89 20.78 -11.83
N ILE A 344 -5.04 19.82 -12.15
CA ILE A 344 -3.60 20.05 -12.38
C ILE A 344 -3.09 18.98 -13.34
N ASN A 345 -2.24 19.37 -14.29
CA ASN A 345 -1.77 18.52 -15.38
C ASN A 345 -2.97 17.81 -16.05
N LEU A 346 -2.95 16.48 -16.10
CA LEU A 346 -4.11 15.69 -16.55
C LEU A 346 -4.78 14.94 -15.38
N GLY A 347 -4.99 15.63 -14.24
CA GLY A 347 -5.51 14.99 -13.04
C GLY A 347 -6.27 15.91 -12.08
N ILE A 348 -6.58 15.37 -10.91
CA ILE A 348 -7.36 16.02 -9.86
C ILE A 348 -6.60 15.95 -8.53
N ARG A 349 -6.27 17.11 -7.94
CA ARG A 349 -5.56 17.20 -6.67
C ARG A 349 -6.52 17.26 -5.48
N HIS A 350 -7.15 16.14 -5.18
CA HIS A 350 -7.98 15.91 -4.01
C HIS A 350 -7.58 14.63 -3.29
N ARG A 351 -7.74 14.59 -1.97
CA ARG A 351 -7.66 13.37 -1.17
C ARG A 351 -8.92 12.51 -1.32
N LEU A 352 -8.87 11.28 -0.80
CA LEU A 352 -9.96 10.30 -0.91
C LEU A 352 -11.28 10.82 -0.31
N ALA A 353 -11.27 11.35 0.91
CA ALA A 353 -12.49 11.79 1.58
C ALA A 353 -13.19 12.95 0.83
N PRO A 354 -12.50 14.03 0.40
CA PRO A 354 -13.10 15.08 -0.43
C PRO A 354 -13.64 14.59 -1.77
N LEU A 355 -12.95 13.69 -2.46
CA LEU A 355 -13.44 13.11 -3.71
C LEU A 355 -14.79 12.41 -3.54
N LEU A 356 -15.04 11.85 -2.36
CA LEU A 356 -16.23 11.07 -2.06
C LEU A 356 -17.28 11.87 -1.25
N ASP A 357 -17.19 13.21 -1.24
CA ASP A 357 -18.08 14.10 -0.49
C ASP A 357 -18.16 13.70 1.01
N ASN A 358 -17.03 13.25 1.59
CA ASN A 358 -16.92 12.71 2.94
C ASN A 358 -17.98 11.64 3.29
N ASN A 359 -18.53 10.98 2.28
CA ASN A 359 -19.53 9.95 2.47
C ASN A 359 -18.89 8.66 2.97
N ARG A 360 -19.12 8.34 4.23
CA ARG A 360 -18.55 7.19 4.91
C ARG A 360 -18.75 5.87 4.16
N HIS A 361 -19.95 5.63 3.65
CA HIS A 361 -20.26 4.37 2.94
C HIS A 361 -19.51 4.27 1.61
N LYS A 362 -19.36 5.38 0.87
CA LYS A 362 -18.54 5.40 -0.36
C LYS A 362 -17.06 5.14 -0.06
N ILE A 363 -16.53 5.74 1.03
CA ILE A 363 -15.13 5.54 1.44
C ILE A 363 -14.90 4.08 1.83
N GLU A 364 -15.80 3.48 2.61
CA GLU A 364 -15.72 2.07 3.00
C GLU A 364 -15.82 1.15 1.78
N LEU A 365 -16.72 1.45 0.84
CA LEU A 365 -16.91 0.66 -0.38
C LEU A 365 -15.65 0.65 -1.26
N LEU A 366 -15.05 1.83 -1.54
CA LEU A 366 -13.82 1.87 -2.34
C LEU A 366 -12.65 1.19 -1.64
N ASN A 367 -12.54 1.32 -0.31
CA ASN A 367 -11.54 0.54 0.43
C ASN A 367 -11.84 -0.96 0.38
N CYS A 368 -13.11 -1.38 0.43
CA CYS A 368 -13.46 -2.78 0.22
C CYS A 368 -12.93 -3.29 -1.14
N LEU A 369 -13.12 -2.53 -2.22
CA LEU A 369 -12.58 -2.87 -3.54
C LEU A 369 -11.05 -2.87 -3.54
N LEU A 370 -10.40 -1.84 -2.98
CA LEU A 370 -8.94 -1.77 -2.84
C LEU A 370 -8.36 -3.02 -2.18
N PHE A 371 -9.00 -3.52 -1.13
CA PHE A 371 -8.51 -4.67 -0.36
C PHE A 371 -8.94 -6.03 -0.92
N SER A 372 -9.84 -6.09 -1.89
CA SER A 372 -10.35 -7.36 -2.44
C SER A 372 -10.01 -7.59 -3.92
N LEU A 373 -9.75 -6.56 -4.70
CA LEU A 373 -9.30 -6.69 -6.08
C LEU A 373 -7.88 -7.27 -6.19
N PRO A 374 -7.49 -7.86 -7.34
CA PRO A 374 -6.13 -8.36 -7.55
C PRO A 374 -5.09 -7.25 -7.43
N GLY A 375 -4.10 -7.48 -6.58
CA GLY A 375 -3.01 -6.54 -6.36
C GLY A 375 -2.70 -6.32 -4.88
N THR A 376 -1.57 -5.71 -4.61
CA THR A 376 -1.15 -5.27 -3.28
C THR A 376 -1.69 -3.87 -3.02
N PRO A 377 -2.48 -3.64 -1.97
CA PRO A 377 -3.03 -2.33 -1.68
C PRO A 377 -1.96 -1.38 -1.13
N VAL A 378 -1.99 -0.15 -1.63
CA VAL A 378 -1.21 0.97 -1.12
C VAL A 378 -2.16 1.99 -0.52
N ILE A 379 -1.95 2.36 0.74
CA ILE A 379 -2.73 3.33 1.50
C ILE A 379 -1.90 4.60 1.64
N TYR A 380 -2.45 5.73 1.26
CA TYR A 380 -1.81 7.02 1.47
C TYR A 380 -2.09 7.54 2.88
N TYR A 381 -1.06 8.07 3.57
CA TYR A 381 -1.18 8.52 4.96
C TYR A 381 -2.37 9.46 5.16
N GLY A 382 -3.12 9.25 6.24
CA GLY A 382 -4.28 10.04 6.58
C GLY A 382 -5.59 9.61 5.91
N ASP A 383 -5.55 8.77 4.86
CA ASP A 383 -6.78 8.25 4.24
C ASP A 383 -7.52 7.31 5.20
N GLU A 384 -6.80 6.61 6.09
CA GLU A 384 -7.36 5.73 7.11
C GLU A 384 -8.19 6.46 8.19
N ILE A 385 -8.01 7.77 8.31
CA ILE A 385 -8.82 8.62 9.21
C ILE A 385 -9.74 9.57 8.46
N GLY A 386 -9.70 9.57 7.11
CA GLY A 386 -10.52 10.45 6.28
C GLY A 386 -10.05 11.90 6.26
N MET A 387 -8.73 12.13 6.22
CA MET A 387 -8.18 13.49 6.09
C MET A 387 -8.70 14.20 4.85
N GLY A 388 -8.98 15.49 4.99
CA GLY A 388 -9.25 16.39 3.89
C GLY A 388 -8.00 16.93 3.21
N ASP A 389 -8.19 17.87 2.30
CA ASP A 389 -7.13 18.56 1.57
C ASP A 389 -7.35 20.06 1.48
N ASN A 390 -6.39 20.76 0.89
CA ASN A 390 -6.50 22.17 0.56
C ASN A 390 -5.97 22.42 -0.87
N PHE A 391 -6.79 22.12 -1.87
CA PHE A 391 -6.44 22.27 -3.29
C PHE A 391 -6.16 23.72 -3.75
N TYR A 392 -6.30 24.70 -2.86
CA TYR A 392 -5.88 26.09 -3.12
C TYR A 392 -4.38 26.33 -2.90
N LEU A 393 -3.68 25.39 -2.28
CA LEU A 393 -2.21 25.42 -2.19
C LEU A 393 -1.60 25.15 -3.58
N GLY A 394 -0.37 25.61 -3.76
CA GLY A 394 0.36 25.42 -5.02
C GLY A 394 0.62 23.96 -5.34
N ASP A 395 0.88 23.65 -6.60
CA ASP A 395 1.19 22.31 -7.09
C ASP A 395 0.30 21.23 -6.45
N ARG A 396 0.88 20.15 -5.89
CA ARG A 396 0.22 19.06 -5.18
C ARG A 396 0.27 19.20 -3.65
N ASP A 397 0.76 20.33 -3.13
CA ASP A 397 0.91 20.60 -1.70
C ASP A 397 -0.39 20.40 -0.90
N GLY A 398 -1.53 20.67 -1.53
CA GLY A 398 -2.83 20.52 -0.89
C GLY A 398 -3.15 19.12 -0.38
N VAL A 399 -2.59 18.07 -0.98
CA VAL A 399 -2.75 16.68 -0.54
C VAL A 399 -1.59 16.18 0.32
N ARG A 400 -0.56 17.04 0.57
CA ARG A 400 0.68 16.72 1.30
C ARG A 400 0.78 17.42 2.66
N THR A 401 -0.35 17.83 3.24
CA THR A 401 -0.45 18.57 4.51
C THR A 401 -0.09 17.70 5.71
N PRO A 402 0.26 18.33 6.88
CA PRO A 402 0.62 17.60 8.09
C PRO A 402 -0.44 16.60 8.54
N MET A 403 -0.01 15.39 8.96
CA MET A 403 -0.89 14.35 9.52
C MET A 403 -1.62 14.84 10.78
N GLN A 404 -2.90 14.47 10.91
CA GLN A 404 -3.77 14.86 12.01
C GLN A 404 -3.77 13.78 13.10
N TRP A 405 -2.92 13.94 14.12
CA TRP A 405 -2.76 12.97 15.21
C TRP A 405 -3.74 13.19 16.35
N THR A 406 -3.89 14.42 16.81
CA THR A 406 -4.72 14.78 17.98
C THR A 406 -5.51 16.07 17.70
N ARG A 407 -6.44 16.38 18.58
CA ARG A 407 -7.17 17.66 18.58
C ARG A 407 -6.37 18.84 19.10
N ASP A 408 -5.15 18.59 19.59
CA ASP A 408 -4.30 19.61 20.20
C ASP A 408 -3.67 20.53 19.15
N ARG A 409 -2.95 21.51 19.62
CA ARG A 409 -2.19 22.46 18.80
C ARG A 409 -1.38 21.73 17.72
N ASN A 410 -1.39 22.28 16.51
CA ASN A 410 -0.73 21.72 15.33
C ASN A 410 -1.20 20.29 15.02
N ALA A 411 -2.43 19.94 15.37
CA ALA A 411 -2.98 18.60 15.15
C ALA A 411 -2.15 17.48 15.84
N GLY A 412 -1.33 17.80 16.85
CA GLY A 412 -0.38 16.86 17.45
C GLY A 412 0.78 16.46 16.52
N PHE A 413 0.90 17.08 15.35
CA PHE A 413 1.99 16.84 14.41
C PHE A 413 3.33 17.40 14.91
N SER A 414 3.34 18.60 15.52
CA SER A 414 4.54 19.33 15.91
C SER A 414 4.32 20.14 17.17
N SER A 415 5.36 20.25 18.00
CA SER A 415 5.43 21.16 19.14
C SER A 415 5.86 22.58 18.76
N ALA A 416 6.23 22.82 17.51
CA ALA A 416 6.69 24.10 16.98
C ALA A 416 5.64 25.22 17.09
N ASN A 417 6.08 26.46 16.90
CA ASN A 417 5.14 27.54 16.62
C ASN A 417 4.41 27.26 15.29
N PRO A 418 3.06 27.42 15.20
CA PRO A 418 2.29 27.16 13.98
C PRO A 418 2.83 27.82 12.71
N GLN A 419 3.48 28.98 12.85
CA GLN A 419 4.10 29.70 11.73
C GLN A 419 5.35 29.01 11.15
N LYS A 420 5.90 28.02 11.85
CA LYS A 420 7.06 27.24 11.39
C LYS A 420 6.68 25.97 10.64
N LEU A 421 5.39 25.60 10.64
CA LEU A 421 4.95 24.42 9.92
C LEU A 421 5.29 24.58 8.44
N TYR A 422 5.81 23.52 7.82
CA TYR A 422 6.21 23.52 6.41
C TYR A 422 5.03 23.76 5.44
N LEU A 423 3.82 23.37 5.85
CA LEU A 423 2.54 23.66 5.19
C LEU A 423 1.46 23.91 6.26
N PRO A 424 0.40 24.66 5.90
CA PRO A 424 -0.72 24.89 6.81
C PRO A 424 -1.50 23.59 7.08
N LEU A 425 -2.11 23.50 8.26
CA LEU A 425 -3.08 22.46 8.61
C LEU A 425 -4.38 22.63 7.80
N ILE A 426 -5.13 21.56 7.70
CA ILE A 426 -6.49 21.60 7.16
C ILE A 426 -7.40 22.27 8.17
N LEU A 427 -7.97 23.41 7.79
CA LEU A 427 -8.87 24.24 8.60
C LEU A 427 -10.31 24.22 8.10
N ASP A 428 -10.60 23.48 7.03
CA ASP A 428 -11.96 23.28 6.56
C ASP A 428 -12.78 22.62 7.69
N PRO A 429 -13.96 23.18 8.07
CA PRO A 429 -14.77 22.68 9.19
C PRO A 429 -15.13 21.20 9.07
N GLU A 430 -15.30 20.67 7.87
CA GLU A 430 -15.65 19.27 7.63
C GLU A 430 -14.47 18.32 7.92
N TYR A 431 -13.23 18.78 7.69
CA TYR A 431 -12.00 17.99 7.83
C TYR A 431 -11.06 18.50 8.93
N HIS A 432 -11.55 19.41 9.77
CA HIS A 432 -10.74 20.05 10.81
C HIS A 432 -10.12 19.02 11.76
N TYR A 433 -8.85 19.18 12.09
CA TYR A 433 -8.12 18.25 12.94
C TYR A 433 -8.73 18.04 14.34
N GLU A 434 -9.52 18.98 14.87
CA GLU A 434 -10.24 18.78 16.14
C GLU A 434 -11.29 17.66 16.03
N SER A 435 -11.83 17.42 14.84
CA SER A 435 -12.85 16.40 14.57
C SER A 435 -12.27 15.16 13.89
N VAL A 436 -11.37 15.36 12.91
CA VAL A 436 -10.75 14.31 12.11
C VAL A 436 -9.30 14.14 12.59
N ASN A 437 -9.04 13.18 13.48
CA ASN A 437 -7.71 12.87 13.96
C ASN A 437 -7.62 11.42 14.46
N ALA A 438 -6.40 10.90 14.50
CA ALA A 438 -6.14 9.51 14.86
C ALA A 438 -6.55 9.19 16.31
N GLU A 439 -6.28 10.09 17.27
CA GLU A 439 -6.59 9.88 18.69
C GLU A 439 -8.09 9.70 18.92
N THR A 440 -8.91 10.63 18.42
CA THR A 440 -10.36 10.57 18.58
C THR A 440 -10.94 9.31 17.93
N GLN A 441 -10.41 8.92 16.76
CA GLN A 441 -10.88 7.74 16.06
C GLN A 441 -10.46 6.43 16.75
N ARG A 442 -9.32 6.37 17.41
CA ARG A 442 -8.92 5.21 18.24
C ARG A 442 -9.89 4.95 19.39
N LEU A 443 -10.48 5.99 19.94
CA LEU A 443 -11.44 5.88 21.04
C LEU A 443 -12.86 5.49 20.57
N ASN A 444 -13.13 5.55 19.27
CA ASN A 444 -14.44 5.23 18.70
C ASN A 444 -14.33 3.99 17.79
N THR A 445 -14.77 2.84 18.27
CA THR A 445 -14.73 1.56 17.55
C THR A 445 -15.58 1.52 16.27
N SER A 446 -16.47 2.50 16.06
CA SER A 446 -17.23 2.68 14.82
C SER A 446 -16.57 3.66 13.84
N SER A 447 -15.37 4.17 14.15
CA SER A 447 -14.64 5.12 13.28
C SER A 447 -14.14 4.48 11.99
N LEU A 448 -13.69 5.33 11.05
CA LEU A 448 -13.06 4.87 9.83
C LEU A 448 -11.75 4.12 10.12
N LEU A 449 -10.95 4.59 11.07
CA LEU A 449 -9.73 3.92 11.50
C LEU A 449 -9.98 2.47 11.94
N TRP A 450 -11.02 2.22 12.73
CA TRP A 450 -11.39 0.87 13.14
C TRP A 450 -11.93 0.02 12.00
N PHE A 451 -12.66 0.61 11.07
CA PHE A 451 -13.03 -0.08 9.84
C PHE A 451 -11.79 -0.51 9.05
N MET A 452 -10.83 0.40 8.84
CA MET A 452 -9.59 0.08 8.14
C MET A 452 -8.80 -1.03 8.83
N LYS A 453 -8.64 -0.96 10.15
CA LYS A 453 -8.01 -2.04 10.93
C LYS A 453 -8.70 -3.39 10.70
N ARG A 454 -10.04 -3.42 10.64
CA ARG A 454 -10.79 -4.65 10.40
C ARG A 454 -10.52 -5.25 9.03
N ILE A 455 -10.66 -4.46 7.96
CA ILE A 455 -10.48 -4.99 6.60
C ILE A 455 -9.03 -5.39 6.33
N ILE A 456 -8.06 -4.65 6.87
CA ILE A 456 -6.64 -4.98 6.83
C ILE A 456 -6.38 -6.35 7.46
N ASN A 457 -6.90 -6.59 8.68
CA ASN A 457 -6.74 -7.87 9.35
C ASN A 457 -7.41 -9.02 8.59
N MET A 458 -8.59 -8.79 7.99
CA MET A 458 -9.25 -9.82 7.18
C MET A 458 -8.44 -10.16 5.93
N ARG A 459 -7.89 -9.15 5.25
CA ARG A 459 -7.00 -9.40 4.11
C ARG A 459 -5.78 -10.22 4.49
N LYS A 460 -5.15 -9.94 5.62
CA LYS A 460 -3.98 -10.71 6.12
C LYS A 460 -4.33 -12.17 6.46
N ARG A 461 -5.56 -12.43 6.87
CA ARG A 461 -6.03 -13.76 7.24
C ARG A 461 -6.19 -14.68 6.03
N TYR A 462 -6.62 -14.16 4.88
CA TYR A 462 -6.92 -14.94 3.68
C TYR A 462 -5.92 -14.63 2.57
N LYS A 463 -5.08 -15.59 2.22
CA LYS A 463 -4.10 -15.46 1.13
C LYS A 463 -4.76 -15.26 -0.24
N ALA A 464 -5.99 -15.72 -0.41
CA ALA A 464 -6.75 -15.53 -1.63
C ALA A 464 -6.92 -14.05 -2.03
N PHE A 465 -6.94 -13.09 -1.10
CA PHE A 465 -6.96 -11.67 -1.45
C PHE A 465 -5.68 -11.19 -2.16
N GLY A 466 -4.51 -11.67 -1.71
CA GLY A 466 -3.20 -11.30 -2.27
C GLY A 466 -2.82 -12.13 -3.49
N ARG A 467 -3.12 -13.42 -3.47
CA ARG A 467 -2.59 -14.41 -4.42
C ARG A 467 -3.65 -15.05 -5.31
N GLY A 468 -4.93 -14.92 -4.97
CA GLY A 468 -6.02 -15.58 -5.68
C GLY A 468 -6.24 -15.00 -7.07
N ASN A 469 -6.71 -15.85 -8.00
CA ASN A 469 -7.24 -15.41 -9.27
C ASN A 469 -8.59 -14.68 -9.08
N LEU A 470 -8.94 -13.84 -10.03
CA LEU A 470 -10.23 -13.14 -10.08
C LEU A 470 -11.13 -13.83 -11.10
N ILE A 471 -12.37 -14.14 -10.71
CA ILE A 471 -13.43 -14.54 -11.63
C ILE A 471 -14.65 -13.65 -11.39
N THR A 472 -14.97 -12.82 -12.36
CA THR A 472 -16.17 -11.96 -12.30
C THR A 472 -17.42 -12.79 -12.56
N LEU A 473 -18.40 -12.68 -11.66
CA LEU A 473 -19.70 -13.31 -11.82
C LEU A 473 -20.59 -12.48 -12.75
N GLN A 474 -21.25 -13.15 -13.68
CA GLN A 474 -22.19 -12.51 -14.60
C GLN A 474 -23.50 -12.23 -13.89
N LEU A 475 -23.93 -10.97 -13.89
CA LEU A 475 -25.14 -10.49 -13.22
C LEU A 475 -25.98 -9.65 -14.19
N GLY A 476 -27.30 -9.83 -14.13
CA GLY A 476 -28.24 -9.01 -14.89
C GLY A 476 -28.28 -7.55 -14.41
N ASN A 477 -27.93 -7.29 -13.14
CA ASN A 477 -27.90 -5.94 -12.56
C ASN A 477 -26.49 -5.32 -12.66
N PRO A 478 -26.25 -4.29 -13.50
CA PRO A 478 -24.94 -3.68 -13.67
C PRO A 478 -24.46 -2.91 -12.44
N LYS A 479 -25.37 -2.52 -11.54
CA LYS A 479 -25.04 -1.79 -10.30
C LYS A 479 -24.44 -2.66 -9.21
N VAL A 480 -24.49 -3.98 -9.38
CA VAL A 480 -23.87 -4.94 -8.48
C VAL A 480 -22.61 -5.50 -9.12
N PHE A 481 -21.52 -5.45 -8.40
CA PHE A 481 -20.27 -6.09 -8.79
C PHE A 481 -20.01 -7.28 -7.88
N ALA A 482 -19.92 -8.46 -8.44
CA ALA A 482 -19.60 -9.67 -7.69
C ALA A 482 -18.51 -10.48 -8.39
N PHE A 483 -17.60 -11.02 -7.61
CA PHE A 483 -16.47 -11.81 -8.10
C PHE A 483 -15.98 -12.77 -7.04
N THR A 484 -15.28 -13.81 -7.47
CA THR A 484 -14.56 -14.72 -6.58
C THR A 484 -13.06 -14.48 -6.63
N ARG A 485 -12.40 -14.77 -5.50
CA ARG A 485 -10.95 -14.86 -5.37
C ARG A 485 -10.61 -16.25 -4.85
N THR A 486 -9.86 -17.01 -5.64
CA THR A 486 -9.51 -18.39 -5.28
C THR A 486 -8.01 -18.60 -5.28
N TYR A 487 -7.49 -19.13 -4.18
CA TYR A 487 -6.10 -19.53 -4.01
C TYR A 487 -6.05 -20.82 -3.20
N GLU A 488 -5.45 -21.88 -3.77
CA GLU A 488 -5.45 -23.23 -3.17
C GLU A 488 -6.87 -23.66 -2.75
N GLU A 489 -7.09 -23.97 -1.49
CA GLU A 489 -8.40 -24.37 -0.95
C GLU A 489 -9.26 -23.17 -0.49
N GLU A 490 -8.73 -21.96 -0.51
CA GLU A 490 -9.47 -20.77 -0.12
C GLU A 490 -10.28 -20.22 -1.30
N THR A 491 -11.58 -20.03 -1.12
CA THR A 491 -12.41 -19.28 -2.06
C THR A 491 -13.21 -18.21 -1.32
N LEU A 492 -13.02 -16.98 -1.74
CA LEU A 492 -13.76 -15.82 -1.25
C LEU A 492 -14.74 -15.33 -2.30
N LEU A 493 -15.94 -15.02 -1.90
CA LEU A 493 -16.96 -14.34 -2.71
C LEU A 493 -17.11 -12.90 -2.21
N ILE A 494 -16.90 -11.95 -3.09
CA ILE A 494 -17.08 -10.52 -2.85
C ILE A 494 -18.31 -10.04 -3.60
N VAL A 495 -19.22 -9.35 -2.91
CA VAL A 495 -20.45 -8.81 -3.50
C VAL A 495 -20.59 -7.36 -3.08
N VAL A 496 -20.72 -6.45 -4.05
CA VAL A 496 -20.68 -5.00 -3.84
C VAL A 496 -21.84 -4.32 -4.54
N ASN A 497 -22.56 -3.44 -3.84
CA ASN A 497 -23.55 -2.55 -4.41
C ASN A 497 -22.96 -1.15 -4.66
N LEU A 498 -22.74 -0.80 -5.91
CA LEU A 498 -22.19 0.50 -6.33
C LEU A 498 -23.22 1.63 -6.28
N SER A 499 -24.50 1.32 -6.01
CA SER A 499 -25.60 2.27 -6.09
C SER A 499 -25.94 2.88 -4.72
N LYS A 500 -26.39 4.13 -4.76
CA LYS A 500 -27.03 4.83 -3.63
C LYS A 500 -28.41 4.27 -3.24
N PHE A 501 -28.91 3.30 -3.97
CA PHE A 501 -30.18 2.62 -3.70
C PHE A 501 -29.94 1.15 -3.39
N SER A 502 -30.84 0.54 -2.62
CA SER A 502 -30.83 -0.91 -2.44
C SER A 502 -30.97 -1.64 -3.75
N GLN A 503 -30.18 -2.70 -3.94
CA GLN A 503 -30.14 -3.46 -5.17
C GLN A 503 -30.37 -4.95 -4.93
N PRO A 504 -31.16 -5.63 -5.78
CA PRO A 504 -31.21 -7.09 -5.80
C PRO A 504 -29.97 -7.62 -6.52
N ALA A 505 -29.45 -8.73 -6.03
CA ALA A 505 -28.36 -9.47 -6.64
C ALA A 505 -28.72 -10.95 -6.68
N GLU A 506 -28.87 -11.48 -7.89
CA GLU A 506 -29.04 -12.91 -8.16
C GLU A 506 -27.73 -13.45 -8.72
N LEU A 507 -27.07 -14.32 -7.95
CA LEU A 507 -25.77 -14.89 -8.27
C LEU A 507 -25.94 -16.32 -8.76
N ASP A 508 -25.25 -16.68 -9.82
CA ASP A 508 -25.02 -18.08 -10.19
C ASP A 508 -23.79 -18.61 -9.44
N LEU A 509 -24.05 -19.44 -8.45
CA LEU A 509 -23.05 -20.14 -7.64
C LEU A 509 -23.09 -21.66 -7.90
N SER A 510 -23.42 -22.08 -9.10
CA SER A 510 -23.59 -23.50 -9.48
C SER A 510 -22.33 -24.32 -9.24
N ASP A 511 -21.13 -23.73 -9.32
CA ASP A 511 -19.84 -24.39 -9.03
C ASP A 511 -19.62 -24.62 -7.52
N TYR A 512 -20.44 -23.99 -6.67
CA TYR A 512 -20.29 -24.01 -5.20
C TYR A 512 -21.51 -24.65 -4.51
N LYS A 513 -22.23 -25.56 -5.19
CA LYS A 513 -23.38 -26.28 -4.61
C LYS A 513 -22.99 -26.99 -3.32
N GLY A 514 -23.84 -26.82 -2.28
CA GLY A 514 -23.61 -27.38 -0.97
C GLY A 514 -22.61 -26.62 -0.09
N PHE A 515 -21.89 -25.63 -0.62
CA PHE A 515 -21.05 -24.73 0.18
C PHE A 515 -21.90 -23.80 1.04
N SER A 516 -21.40 -23.49 2.23
CA SER A 516 -21.95 -22.43 3.09
C SER A 516 -21.18 -21.13 2.85
N LEU A 517 -21.90 -20.01 2.88
CA LEU A 517 -21.31 -18.69 2.85
C LEU A 517 -21.07 -18.25 4.31
N ILE A 518 -19.82 -18.02 4.66
CA ILE A 518 -19.45 -17.49 5.99
C ILE A 518 -19.00 -16.04 5.78
N GLU A 519 -19.77 -15.09 6.31
CA GLU A 519 -19.38 -13.69 6.23
C GLU A 519 -18.05 -13.48 7.00
N VAL A 520 -17.07 -12.90 6.32
CA VAL A 520 -15.66 -12.91 6.77
C VAL A 520 -15.47 -12.11 8.07
N VAL A 521 -16.15 -10.96 8.20
CA VAL A 521 -16.00 -10.06 9.35
C VAL A 521 -16.82 -10.57 10.55
N SER A 522 -18.10 -10.82 10.36
CA SER A 522 -19.02 -11.20 11.45
C SER A 522 -18.96 -12.69 11.78
N ARG A 523 -18.38 -13.51 10.92
CA ARG A 523 -18.40 -14.99 10.97
C ARG A 523 -19.82 -15.55 10.94
N ASN A 524 -20.81 -14.74 10.58
CA ASN A 524 -22.20 -15.19 10.43
C ASN A 524 -22.31 -16.17 9.28
N LYS A 525 -22.99 -17.28 9.56
CA LYS A 525 -23.27 -18.29 8.57
C LYS A 525 -24.52 -17.97 7.81
N PHE A 526 -24.41 -17.86 6.49
CA PHE A 526 -25.51 -17.71 5.57
C PHE A 526 -25.97 -19.09 5.05
N PRO A 527 -27.17 -19.18 4.45
CA PRO A 527 -27.68 -20.43 3.91
C PRO A 527 -26.71 -21.09 2.91
N LYS A 528 -26.73 -22.42 2.85
CA LYS A 528 -25.97 -23.18 1.85
C LYS A 528 -26.46 -22.86 0.43
N VAL A 529 -25.54 -22.87 -0.54
CA VAL A 529 -25.87 -22.82 -1.96
C VAL A 529 -26.70 -24.07 -2.32
N LYS A 530 -27.90 -23.83 -2.87
CA LYS A 530 -28.84 -24.88 -3.24
C LYS A 530 -28.42 -25.61 -4.52
N GLU A 531 -29.10 -26.72 -4.82
CA GLU A 531 -28.85 -27.53 -6.01
C GLU A 531 -29.10 -26.79 -7.34
N ASP A 532 -29.97 -25.77 -7.34
CA ASP A 532 -30.20 -24.91 -8.50
C ASP A 532 -29.09 -23.89 -8.74
N GLY A 533 -28.16 -23.76 -7.77
CA GLY A 533 -27.02 -22.81 -7.85
C GLY A 533 -27.40 -21.35 -7.68
N CYS A 534 -28.70 -21.03 -7.66
CA CYS A 534 -29.16 -19.64 -7.55
C CYS A 534 -29.01 -19.14 -6.10
N TYR A 535 -28.38 -17.97 -5.94
CA TYR A 535 -28.21 -17.33 -4.66
C TYR A 535 -28.63 -15.87 -4.72
N PHE A 536 -29.61 -15.50 -3.88
CA PHE A 536 -30.20 -14.15 -3.92
C PHE A 536 -29.81 -13.31 -2.69
N PHE A 537 -29.39 -12.06 -2.95
CA PHE A 537 -29.16 -11.03 -1.93
C PHE A 537 -30.03 -9.80 -2.18
N THR A 538 -30.35 -9.09 -1.12
CA THR A 538 -30.76 -7.68 -1.17
C THR A 538 -29.67 -6.86 -0.49
N LEU A 539 -29.00 -6.00 -1.24
CA LEU A 539 -27.88 -5.20 -0.77
C LEU A 539 -28.35 -3.80 -0.45
N ALA A 540 -28.06 -3.30 0.75
CA ALA A 540 -28.31 -1.91 1.13
C ALA A 540 -27.46 -0.94 0.24
N PRO A 541 -27.77 0.37 0.22
CA PRO A 541 -26.98 1.37 -0.50
C PRO A 541 -25.49 1.30 -0.13
N TYR A 542 -24.62 1.22 -1.15
CA TYR A 542 -23.17 1.13 -0.98
C TYR A 542 -22.68 -0.02 -0.09
N ALA A 543 -23.54 -1.03 0.15
CA ALA A 543 -23.16 -2.19 0.96
C ALA A 543 -22.22 -3.12 0.20
N PHE A 544 -21.40 -3.81 0.95
CA PHE A 544 -20.55 -4.88 0.45
C PHE A 544 -20.52 -6.04 1.44
N HIS A 545 -20.21 -7.22 0.93
CA HIS A 545 -19.99 -8.43 1.73
C HIS A 545 -18.80 -9.21 1.23
N TRP A 546 -18.01 -9.74 2.13
CA TRP A 546 -16.97 -10.71 1.90
C TRP A 546 -17.37 -12.04 2.53
N PHE A 547 -17.49 -13.09 1.72
CA PHE A 547 -17.82 -14.42 2.20
C PHE A 547 -16.68 -15.39 1.92
N ALA A 548 -16.33 -16.22 2.90
CA ALA A 548 -15.61 -17.45 2.66
C ALA A 548 -16.60 -18.54 2.24
N LEU A 549 -16.31 -19.25 1.14
CA LEU A 549 -17.11 -20.38 0.67
C LEU A 549 -16.51 -21.67 1.28
N GLU A 550 -17.22 -22.26 2.23
CA GLU A 550 -16.72 -23.43 2.96
C GLU A 550 -17.62 -24.65 2.69
N LYS A 551 -17.03 -25.77 2.24
CA LYS A 551 -17.73 -27.01 2.11
C LYS A 551 -17.79 -27.68 3.48
N MET A 552 -18.90 -27.51 4.18
CA MET A 552 -19.10 -28.19 5.44
C MET A 552 -19.44 -29.66 5.18
N SER A 553 -18.65 -30.58 5.72
CA SER A 553 -19.08 -31.95 5.89
C SER A 553 -20.32 -31.96 6.81
N ASP A 554 -21.36 -32.69 6.41
CA ASP A 554 -22.56 -32.89 7.26
C ASP A 554 -22.27 -33.75 8.51
N GLU A 555 -21.02 -34.13 8.72
CA GLU A 555 -20.59 -34.76 9.94
C GLU A 555 -20.62 -33.73 11.07
N THR A 556 -21.62 -33.79 11.89
CA THR A 556 -21.57 -33.32 13.28
C THR A 556 -20.41 -34.07 13.96
N HIS A 557 -19.19 -33.65 13.71
CA HIS A 557 -18.11 -33.99 14.61
C HIS A 557 -18.47 -33.28 15.92
N ALA A 558 -18.87 -34.07 16.89
CA ALA A 558 -18.73 -33.66 18.28
C ALA A 558 -17.29 -33.11 18.40
N PRO A 559 -17.05 -31.98 19.04
CA PRO A 559 -15.75 -31.36 19.13
C PRO A 559 -14.82 -32.24 19.95
N SER A 560 -14.25 -33.29 19.32
CA SER A 560 -13.26 -34.16 19.95
C SER A 560 -11.84 -33.62 19.79
N ASP A 561 -11.59 -32.71 18.87
CA ASP A 561 -10.26 -32.13 18.68
C ASP A 561 -10.26 -30.67 19.04
N LEU A 562 -9.78 -30.34 20.23
CA LEU A 562 -9.35 -29.01 20.57
C LEU A 562 -8.19 -28.64 19.64
N PRO A 563 -8.17 -27.41 19.09
CA PRO A 563 -7.01 -26.97 18.32
C PRO A 563 -5.77 -27.10 19.21
N TYR A 564 -4.71 -27.67 18.66
CA TYR A 564 -3.48 -27.92 19.38
C TYR A 564 -2.29 -27.35 18.64
N LEU A 565 -1.24 -27.04 19.40
CA LEU A 565 0.03 -26.57 18.90
C LEU A 565 1.08 -27.62 19.17
N GLU A 566 1.72 -28.14 18.11
CA GLU A 566 2.85 -29.07 18.26
C GLU A 566 4.16 -28.25 18.36
N LEU A 567 4.88 -28.48 19.45
CA LEU A 567 6.16 -27.82 19.72
C LEU A 567 7.25 -28.86 19.93
N ASN A 568 8.42 -28.63 19.34
CA ASN A 568 9.60 -29.46 19.63
C ASN A 568 10.17 -29.16 21.02
N LYS A 569 10.10 -27.93 21.45
CA LYS A 569 10.48 -27.43 22.76
C LYS A 569 9.46 -26.44 23.27
N TRP A 570 9.32 -26.31 24.57
CA TRP A 570 8.42 -25.33 25.17
C TRP A 570 8.75 -23.87 24.74
N GLU A 571 10.02 -23.59 24.61
CA GLU A 571 10.50 -22.26 24.19
C GLU A 571 10.07 -21.88 22.77
N ASP A 572 9.78 -22.86 21.92
CA ASP A 572 9.35 -22.63 20.54
C ASP A 572 7.98 -21.96 20.46
N VAL A 573 7.21 -21.92 21.56
CA VAL A 573 5.92 -21.20 21.62
C VAL A 573 6.08 -19.71 21.27
N GLN A 574 7.27 -19.14 21.42
CA GLN A 574 7.55 -17.73 21.08
C GLN A 574 7.81 -17.49 19.59
N LEU A 575 7.99 -18.52 18.79
CA LEU A 575 8.24 -18.34 17.35
C LEU A 575 7.05 -17.66 16.68
N PRO A 576 7.29 -16.77 15.72
CA PRO A 576 6.22 -15.98 15.07
C PRO A 576 5.08 -16.85 14.50
N GLU A 577 5.41 -17.97 13.88
CA GLU A 577 4.42 -18.93 13.35
C GLU A 577 3.52 -19.49 14.44
N ASN A 578 4.08 -19.85 15.59
CA ASN A 578 3.34 -20.44 16.70
C ASN A 578 2.47 -19.38 17.43
N ILE A 579 2.97 -18.15 17.51
CA ILE A 579 2.18 -17.02 18.00
C ILE A 579 1.01 -16.76 17.08
N GLY A 580 1.23 -16.75 15.76
CA GLY A 580 0.16 -16.59 14.78
C GLY A 580 -0.93 -17.67 14.91
N GLN A 581 -0.55 -18.93 15.12
CA GLN A 581 -1.50 -20.02 15.34
C GLN A 581 -2.23 -19.90 16.70
N LEU A 582 -1.55 -19.44 17.75
CA LEU A 582 -2.20 -19.13 19.03
C LEU A 582 -3.29 -18.05 18.85
N GLU A 583 -2.96 -16.98 18.17
CA GLU A 583 -3.87 -15.84 17.95
C GLU A 583 -5.03 -16.19 17.02
N ALA A 584 -4.77 -16.94 15.95
CA ALA A 584 -5.77 -17.24 14.92
C ALA A 584 -6.72 -18.40 15.30
N ASP A 585 -6.18 -19.46 15.90
CA ASP A 585 -6.90 -20.74 16.02
C ASP A 585 -7.18 -21.13 17.48
N ILE A 586 -6.19 -21.00 18.35
CA ILE A 586 -6.28 -21.58 19.71
C ILE A 586 -7.01 -20.63 20.66
N LEU A 587 -6.56 -19.38 20.78
CA LEU A 587 -7.14 -18.41 21.72
C LEU A 587 -8.60 -18.08 21.41
N PRO A 588 -9.04 -17.91 20.14
CA PRO A 588 -10.44 -17.71 19.82
C PRO A 588 -11.35 -18.87 20.23
N GLY A 589 -10.85 -20.09 20.17
CA GLY A 589 -11.56 -21.29 20.62
C GLY A 589 -11.53 -21.51 22.12
N TYR A 590 -10.49 -21.05 22.80
CA TYR A 590 -10.25 -21.22 24.22
C TYR A 590 -10.94 -20.19 25.09
N LEU A 591 -10.74 -18.89 24.80
CA LEU A 591 -11.22 -17.80 25.66
C LEU A 591 -12.72 -17.85 25.95
N PRO A 592 -13.62 -18.03 24.95
CA PRO A 592 -15.04 -18.07 25.20
C PRO A 592 -15.51 -19.23 26.10
N LYS A 593 -14.70 -20.27 26.29
CA LYS A 593 -14.99 -21.43 27.13
C LYS A 593 -14.50 -21.26 28.56
N THR A 594 -13.78 -20.17 28.86
CA THR A 594 -13.22 -19.94 30.20
C THR A 594 -14.14 -19.08 31.05
N ALA A 595 -14.31 -19.44 32.33
CA ALA A 595 -15.21 -18.72 33.24
C ALA A 595 -14.74 -17.31 33.63
N TRP A 596 -13.45 -16.98 33.41
CA TRP A 596 -12.87 -15.67 33.73
C TRP A 596 -12.93 -14.69 32.57
N PHE A 597 -13.31 -15.14 31.37
CA PHE A 597 -13.40 -14.29 30.19
C PHE A 597 -14.71 -13.48 30.20
N ASN A 598 -14.62 -12.17 30.35
CA ASN A 598 -15.81 -11.28 30.41
C ASN A 598 -16.48 -11.10 29.05
N GLY A 599 -15.85 -11.49 27.96
CA GLY A 599 -16.36 -11.39 26.60
C GLY A 599 -17.39 -12.42 26.19
N LEU A 600 -18.00 -13.19 27.13
CA LEU A 600 -18.94 -14.30 26.87
C LEU A 600 -20.13 -13.97 25.96
N HIS A 601 -20.53 -12.70 25.92
CA HIS A 601 -21.63 -12.22 25.07
C HIS A 601 -21.15 -11.31 23.92
N LYS A 602 -19.82 -11.16 23.77
CA LYS A 602 -19.18 -10.39 22.72
C LYS A 602 -18.43 -11.34 21.80
N ILE A 603 -18.54 -11.12 20.51
CA ILE A 603 -17.80 -11.93 19.54
C ILE A 603 -16.41 -11.29 19.40
N PRO A 604 -15.33 -11.98 19.78
CA PRO A 604 -13.98 -11.51 19.54
C PRO A 604 -13.77 -11.32 18.02
N TYR A 605 -13.28 -10.16 17.66
CA TYR A 605 -12.93 -9.82 16.30
C TYR A 605 -11.48 -10.19 15.99
N SER A 606 -10.57 -9.82 16.90
CA SER A 606 -9.17 -10.23 16.87
C SER A 606 -8.66 -10.43 18.29
N ILE A 607 -7.71 -11.33 18.44
CA ILE A 607 -6.98 -11.56 19.68
C ILE A 607 -5.50 -11.45 19.31
N THR A 608 -4.79 -10.50 19.93
CA THR A 608 -3.39 -10.23 19.65
C THR A 608 -2.57 -10.35 20.93
N ILE A 609 -1.44 -11.03 20.89
CA ILE A 609 -0.52 -11.13 22.00
C ILE A 609 0.40 -9.90 21.99
N SER A 610 -0.01 -8.84 22.71
CA SER A 610 0.67 -7.53 22.70
C SER A 610 1.96 -7.52 23.49
N LYS A 611 2.07 -8.33 24.56
CA LYS A 611 3.28 -8.55 25.33
C LYS A 611 3.43 -10.01 25.74
N ARG A 612 4.65 -10.46 25.83
CA ARG A 612 4.98 -11.83 26.24
C ARG A 612 6.34 -11.88 26.91
N GLU A 613 6.42 -12.62 28.02
CA GLU A 613 7.66 -12.80 28.77
C GLU A 613 7.70 -14.19 29.43
N TYR A 614 8.91 -14.75 29.62
CA TYR A 614 9.12 -15.88 30.52
C TYR A 614 9.44 -15.37 31.92
N ILE A 615 8.61 -15.78 32.86
CA ILE A 615 8.82 -15.52 34.28
C ILE A 615 9.02 -16.85 35.01
N SER A 616 9.85 -16.86 36.05
CA SER A 616 10.00 -18.02 36.94
C SER A 616 9.04 -17.89 38.11
N PHE A 617 8.07 -18.78 38.20
CA PHE A 617 7.18 -18.84 39.35
C PHE A 617 7.37 -20.18 40.11
N SER A 618 7.81 -20.10 41.36
CA SER A 618 8.13 -21.25 42.18
C SER A 618 9.08 -22.26 41.50
N GLY A 619 10.06 -21.76 40.73
CA GLY A 619 11.06 -22.58 40.04
C GLY A 619 10.56 -23.24 38.73
N LYS A 620 9.30 -23.02 38.31
CA LYS A 620 8.77 -23.44 37.01
C LYS A 620 8.74 -22.29 36.04
N PRO A 621 9.09 -22.48 34.74
CA PRO A 621 8.93 -21.47 33.74
C PRO A 621 7.44 -21.29 33.42
N VAL A 622 7.01 -20.03 33.45
CA VAL A 622 5.66 -19.61 33.06
C VAL A 622 5.81 -18.65 31.87
N PHE A 623 5.10 -18.95 30.80
CA PHE A 623 4.96 -18.06 29.66
C PHE A 623 3.79 -17.13 29.94
N TRP A 624 4.08 -15.87 30.23
CA TRP A 624 3.10 -14.87 30.56
C TRP A 624 2.82 -14.01 29.33
N MET A 625 1.52 -13.85 29.01
CA MET A 625 1.05 -13.08 27.85
C MET A 625 0.04 -12.03 28.25
N LEU A 626 0.07 -10.88 27.60
CA LEU A 626 -1.04 -9.93 27.54
C LEU A 626 -1.76 -10.12 26.20
N LEU A 627 -3.06 -10.35 26.29
CA LEU A 627 -3.94 -10.55 25.15
C LEU A 627 -4.81 -9.30 24.98
N ASP A 628 -4.65 -8.61 23.86
CA ASP A 628 -5.58 -7.55 23.48
C ASP A 628 -6.69 -8.16 22.63
N VAL A 629 -7.91 -8.15 23.19
CA VAL A 629 -9.09 -8.70 22.56
C VAL A 629 -9.94 -7.54 22.03
N VAL A 630 -10.06 -7.48 20.72
CA VAL A 630 -10.97 -6.55 20.03
C VAL A 630 -12.25 -7.29 19.72
N TYR A 631 -13.39 -6.67 19.99
CA TYR A 631 -14.70 -7.24 19.71
C TYR A 631 -15.33 -6.62 18.48
N GLN A 632 -16.29 -7.33 17.87
CA GLN A 632 -17.08 -6.76 16.76
C GLN A 632 -17.88 -5.53 17.17
N SER A 633 -18.26 -5.46 18.44
CA SER A 633 -18.93 -4.31 19.06
C SER A 633 -18.47 -4.14 20.50
N GLY A 634 -18.25 -2.91 20.94
CA GLY A 634 -17.77 -2.58 22.28
C GLY A 634 -16.29 -2.18 22.32
N LEU A 635 -15.82 -1.84 23.51
CA LEU A 635 -14.42 -1.45 23.72
C LEU A 635 -13.50 -2.68 23.73
N PRO A 636 -12.27 -2.56 23.25
CA PRO A 636 -11.24 -3.57 23.43
C PRO A 636 -10.97 -3.84 24.91
N GLU A 637 -10.59 -5.05 25.21
CA GLU A 637 -10.22 -5.48 26.57
C GLU A 637 -8.85 -6.15 26.54
N THR A 638 -8.04 -5.92 27.57
CA THR A 638 -6.75 -6.58 27.73
C THR A 638 -6.83 -7.60 28.84
N TYR A 639 -6.43 -8.84 28.53
CA TYR A 639 -6.39 -9.96 29.47
C TYR A 639 -4.96 -10.40 29.68
N GLN A 640 -4.67 -10.92 30.88
CA GLN A 640 -3.40 -11.61 31.13
C GLN A 640 -3.63 -13.12 31.15
N LEU A 641 -2.77 -13.85 30.45
CA LEU A 641 -2.82 -15.31 30.39
C LEU A 641 -1.45 -15.90 30.73
N PRO A 642 -1.25 -16.37 31.97
CA PRO A 642 -0.09 -17.17 32.30
C PRO A 642 -0.28 -18.64 31.84
N VAL A 643 0.69 -19.17 31.12
CA VAL A 643 0.68 -20.56 30.64
C VAL A 643 1.93 -21.28 31.16
N CYS A 644 1.78 -22.45 31.71
CA CYS A 644 2.91 -23.26 32.15
C CYS A 644 2.88 -24.66 31.51
N PHE A 645 4.06 -25.23 31.35
CA PHE A 645 4.24 -26.61 30.92
C PHE A 645 4.13 -27.57 32.11
N ILE A 646 3.35 -28.60 31.92
CA ILE A 646 3.24 -29.70 32.90
C ILE A 646 3.63 -31.04 32.24
N SER A 647 4.19 -31.94 32.99
CA SER A 647 4.62 -33.24 32.49
C SER A 647 4.38 -34.38 33.52
N GLY A 648 4.37 -35.61 33.05
CA GLY A 648 4.24 -36.82 33.89
C GLY A 648 2.88 -36.93 34.57
N LYS A 649 2.84 -37.27 35.84
CA LYS A 649 1.61 -37.50 36.61
C LYS A 649 0.69 -36.29 36.76
N GLU A 650 1.25 -35.06 36.62
CA GLU A 650 0.45 -33.84 36.65
C GLU A 650 -0.44 -33.72 35.41
N THR A 651 0.05 -34.24 34.28
CA THR A 651 -0.72 -34.21 33.00
C THR A 651 -1.97 -35.09 33.09
N GLU A 652 -1.86 -36.25 33.72
CA GLU A 652 -3.00 -37.20 33.91
C GLU A 652 -4.08 -36.53 34.77
N LYS A 653 -3.70 -35.90 35.89
CA LYS A 653 -4.64 -35.19 36.77
C LYS A 653 -5.38 -34.04 36.05
N VAL A 654 -4.67 -33.26 35.24
CA VAL A 654 -5.31 -32.14 34.50
C VAL A 654 -6.25 -32.68 33.44
N ARG A 655 -5.90 -33.79 32.75
CA ARG A 655 -6.82 -34.42 31.78
C ARG A 655 -8.06 -35.02 32.45
N GLU A 656 -7.95 -35.55 33.65
CA GLU A 656 -9.10 -36.08 34.43
C GLU A 656 -10.03 -34.91 34.88
N MET A 657 -9.47 -33.74 35.21
CA MET A 657 -10.25 -32.57 35.64
C MET A 657 -10.91 -31.81 34.47
N ASN A 658 -10.35 -31.93 33.26
CA ASN A 658 -10.81 -31.25 32.04
C ASN A 658 -10.78 -32.27 30.87
N PRO A 659 -11.75 -33.20 30.83
CA PRO A 659 -11.84 -34.26 29.82
C PRO A 659 -12.14 -33.73 28.42
#